data_ad06dd83f680fe0af4316febb06b3549
#
_entry.id   ad06dd83f680fe0af4316febb06b3549
#
_cell.length_a   1.000
_cell.length_b   1.000
_cell.length_c   1.000
_cell.angle_alpha   90.00
_cell.angle_beta   90.00
_cell.angle_gamma   90.00
#
_symmetry.space_group_name_H-M   'P 1'
#
loop_
_entity.id
_entity.type
_entity.pdbx_description
1 polymer ?
#
loop_
_entity_poly.entity_id
_entity_poly.type
_entity_poly.pdbx_seq_one_letter_code
_entity_poly.pdbx_strand_id
1 'polypeptide(L)'
;MKTRIVLLTALAMSAGILRAQSWVIGPFVRPASGNPVITPRPQSAFEDPILHAPARWEALHTFNPAAIVRDHKVYVIYRSEDDSGTMQIGMHTSRLGLAESADGIHFTRRGEPVFFPADDDQKSREWPGGVEDPRIVEREDGTYVLTYTQWNRETYAVGIASSMDLEHWTKHGPAFFKASGGKYAALTYKSAGIVTALDATKGRLTAAKIDGKYWMYWGEGAIHMATSPDLIEWTPVEDKDGKPVELLKPRAGHFDSTFPETGPPPVLTDKGIVVLYNGKNAETGGDPKLGPSAYAAGEALFDAKDPAHRIAQIDEPVLKPELPYEKTGQYAAGTTFAEGLVFFHGKWFLYYGCADSLVAVATAPALAPPADVSRGFYLHNNDTAVMYGDSITEQNYYNQWVELYTVTRFPLMRVHFIGAGVGGDRVTGGGGGPIDLRLARDVFAEKPTVVTIMLGMNDGGYRAPTPEIEDNYTKGYEHILDSIHEHAPAARVTLLGPSPYDDVTAAPGFPGGYNASMVALAEIDKQLAQKHVATFVNLNPPVVAALEKAQALDPTVAKLLLPDRVHPDPLAHWVMAETLLKGWNAPALVSSVTIDAKGGHAVSAENATVSDWQEDGTTLRWTESENGLPLPLLSSNATTALLLKITDIQQALNQEPLSVTGLTAGQYTLSIDGRSMGMFAAEDLERGINLAEYNTPMRQQAQRVSWMVRDRDEAHYIHLRMRVRNADTGVEDGADRMQAFEDSLEDSIYAEAAPVPHHFEVKPAPAPLPQSAQ
;
A
#
# COMPACT_ATOMS: atom_id res chain seq x y z
N MET A 1 -12.23 -68.33 -6.21
CA MET A 1 -11.28 -67.22 -6.10
C MET A 1 -11.86 -66.06 -6.87
N LYS A 2 -12.46 -65.09 -6.19
CA LYS A 2 -13.03 -63.87 -6.79
C LYS A 2 -12.23 -62.71 -6.19
N THR A 3 -11.39 -62.09 -7.01
CA THR A 3 -10.61 -60.92 -6.71
C THR A 3 -11.53 -59.67 -6.71
N ARG A 4 -11.69 -59.00 -5.57
CA ARG A 4 -12.38 -57.72 -5.46
C ARG A 4 -11.39 -56.60 -5.77
N ILE A 5 -11.60 -55.86 -6.83
CA ILE A 5 -10.97 -54.61 -7.16
C ILE A 5 -11.69 -53.53 -6.35
N VAL A 6 -10.99 -52.89 -5.41
CA VAL A 6 -11.46 -51.70 -4.70
C VAL A 6 -11.05 -50.49 -5.53
N LEU A 7 -12.04 -49.80 -6.11
CA LEU A 7 -11.85 -48.50 -6.75
C LEU A 7 -11.79 -47.42 -5.66
N LEU A 8 -10.61 -46.85 -5.43
CA LEU A 8 -10.47 -45.61 -4.67
C LEU A 8 -10.82 -44.44 -5.62
N THR A 9 -11.98 -43.85 -5.42
CA THR A 9 -12.33 -42.54 -5.99
C THR A 9 -11.66 -41.46 -5.15
N ALA A 10 -10.58 -40.89 -5.69
CA ALA A 10 -9.98 -39.67 -5.16
C ALA A 10 -10.97 -38.52 -5.42
N LEU A 11 -11.59 -37.99 -4.37
CA LEU A 11 -12.27 -36.70 -4.42
C LEU A 11 -11.17 -35.60 -4.53
N ALA A 12 -10.98 -35.12 -5.74
CA ALA A 12 -10.24 -33.86 -5.94
C ALA A 12 -11.15 -32.72 -5.44
N MET A 13 -10.89 -32.23 -4.22
CA MET A 13 -11.36 -30.91 -3.81
C MET A 13 -10.60 -29.90 -4.67
N SER A 14 -11.26 -29.41 -5.72
CA SER A 14 -10.84 -28.20 -6.40
C SER A 14 -11.05 -27.02 -5.45
N ALA A 15 -10.00 -26.62 -4.72
CA ALA A 15 -9.92 -25.29 -4.15
C ALA A 15 -9.94 -24.32 -5.33
N GLY A 16 -11.09 -23.71 -5.59
CA GLY A 16 -11.20 -22.60 -6.51
C GLY A 16 -10.38 -21.46 -5.94
N ILE A 17 -9.18 -21.26 -6.47
CA ILE A 17 -8.42 -20.01 -6.32
C ILE A 17 -9.30 -18.97 -7.01
N LEU A 18 -10.04 -18.16 -6.22
CA LEU A 18 -10.63 -16.92 -6.72
C LEU A 18 -9.47 -16.11 -7.30
N ARG A 19 -9.36 -16.05 -8.62
CA ARG A 19 -8.54 -15.03 -9.27
C ARG A 19 -9.13 -13.70 -8.82
N ALA A 20 -8.43 -12.96 -7.98
CA ALA A 20 -8.75 -11.56 -7.69
C ALA A 20 -8.89 -10.87 -9.04
N GLN A 21 -10.06 -10.29 -9.31
CA GLN A 21 -10.29 -9.56 -10.55
C GLN A 21 -9.43 -8.28 -10.42
N SER A 22 -8.53 -8.04 -11.34
CA SER A 22 -7.49 -6.99 -11.28
C SER A 22 -8.02 -5.53 -11.20
N TRP A 23 -9.34 -5.34 -11.18
CA TRP A 23 -10.00 -4.03 -11.06
C TRP A 23 -10.69 -3.80 -9.71
N VAL A 24 -10.82 -4.83 -8.87
CA VAL A 24 -11.51 -4.77 -7.57
C VAL A 24 -10.64 -4.04 -6.55
N ILE A 25 -11.20 -3.02 -5.87
CA ILE A 25 -10.57 -2.34 -4.75
C ILE A 25 -10.85 -3.16 -3.49
N GLY A 26 -9.93 -4.04 -3.12
CA GLY A 26 -10.12 -4.94 -1.98
C GLY A 26 -9.34 -6.23 -2.15
N PRO A 27 -9.53 -7.24 -1.28
CA PRO A 27 -10.47 -7.26 -0.16
C PRO A 27 -10.12 -6.27 0.95
N PHE A 28 -11.15 -5.75 1.63
CA PHE A 28 -10.96 -4.86 2.76
C PHE A 28 -10.81 -5.64 4.06
N VAL A 29 -9.79 -5.28 4.84
CA VAL A 29 -9.47 -5.90 6.13
C VAL A 29 -9.63 -4.86 7.25
N ARG A 30 -10.27 -5.24 8.34
CA ARG A 30 -10.42 -4.39 9.51
C ARG A 30 -9.10 -4.32 10.27
N PRO A 31 -8.65 -3.12 10.73
CA PRO A 31 -7.51 -3.02 11.63
C PRO A 31 -7.69 -3.89 12.88
N ALA A 32 -6.60 -4.42 13.40
CA ALA A 32 -6.62 -5.29 14.60
C ALA A 32 -7.12 -4.54 15.84
N SER A 33 -6.99 -3.20 15.88
CA SER A 33 -7.44 -2.31 16.95
C SER A 33 -7.98 -1.00 16.38
N GLY A 34 -8.61 -0.17 17.22
CA GLY A 34 -9.09 1.17 16.84
C GLY A 34 -10.55 1.23 16.37
N ASN A 35 -11.16 0.12 15.92
CA ASN A 35 -12.57 0.09 15.56
C ASN A 35 -13.49 -0.15 16.78
N PRO A 36 -14.69 0.48 16.80
CA PRO A 36 -15.18 1.53 15.93
C PRO A 36 -14.44 2.85 16.15
N VAL A 37 -14.18 3.62 15.04
CA VAL A 37 -13.37 4.85 15.07
C VAL A 37 -14.16 6.07 15.54
N ILE A 38 -15.49 6.09 15.38
CA ILE A 38 -16.37 7.14 15.91
C ILE A 38 -17.59 6.49 16.59
N THR A 39 -17.88 6.94 17.81
CA THR A 39 -18.99 6.44 18.65
C THR A 39 -19.80 7.63 19.18
N PRO A 40 -21.08 7.45 19.58
CA PRO A 40 -21.90 8.52 20.14
C PRO A 40 -21.27 9.20 21.38
N ARG A 41 -21.57 10.48 21.56
CA ARG A 41 -21.21 11.27 22.75
C ARG A 41 -22.49 11.82 23.43
N PRO A 42 -23.03 11.13 24.43
CA PRO A 42 -24.29 11.53 25.10
C PRO A 42 -24.27 12.93 25.73
N GLN A 43 -23.09 13.48 26.02
CA GLN A 43 -22.93 14.81 26.62
C GLN A 43 -22.66 15.90 25.56
N SER A 44 -22.66 15.58 24.26
CA SER A 44 -22.53 16.59 23.24
C SER A 44 -23.68 17.59 23.27
N ALA A 45 -23.38 18.86 23.07
CA ALA A 45 -24.40 19.89 22.98
C ALA A 45 -23.93 21.02 22.03
N PHE A 46 -24.84 21.57 21.25
CA PHE A 46 -24.63 22.80 20.50
C PHE A 46 -25.93 23.61 20.50
N GLU A 47 -25.85 24.91 20.32
CA GLU A 47 -27.03 25.77 20.26
C GLU A 47 -27.70 25.63 18.87
N ASP A 48 -28.83 24.95 18.81
CA ASP A 48 -29.53 24.68 17.55
C ASP A 48 -30.24 25.94 17.03
N PRO A 49 -29.96 26.39 15.80
CA PRO A 49 -30.46 27.65 15.26
C PRO A 49 -31.98 27.65 14.97
N ILE A 50 -32.62 26.48 14.89
CA ILE A 50 -34.07 26.36 14.67
C ILE A 50 -34.79 26.24 16.01
N LEU A 51 -34.25 25.47 16.95
CA LEU A 51 -34.85 25.26 18.29
C LEU A 51 -34.58 26.42 19.22
N HIS A 52 -33.54 27.22 19.01
CA HIS A 52 -33.02 28.23 19.92
C HIS A 52 -32.77 27.67 21.33
N ALA A 53 -32.21 26.47 21.39
CA ALA A 53 -31.92 25.71 22.59
C ALA A 53 -30.80 24.69 22.33
N PRO A 54 -30.07 24.26 23.38
CA PRO A 54 -29.07 23.23 23.28
C PRO A 54 -29.65 21.90 22.79
N ALA A 55 -29.10 21.35 21.72
CA ALA A 55 -29.39 20.01 21.18
C ALA A 55 -28.23 19.06 21.47
N ARG A 56 -28.54 17.85 21.95
CA ARG A 56 -27.53 16.78 22.14
C ARG A 56 -27.30 16.03 20.84
N TRP A 57 -26.67 16.71 19.89
CA TRP A 57 -26.65 16.44 18.47
C TRP A 57 -26.01 15.10 18.02
N GLU A 58 -25.14 14.48 18.82
CA GLU A 58 -24.55 13.15 18.53
C GLU A 58 -24.76 12.18 19.74
N ALA A 59 -25.91 12.30 20.40
CA ALA A 59 -26.16 11.56 21.63
C ALA A 59 -26.50 10.10 21.43
N LEU A 60 -27.19 9.73 20.35
CA LEU A 60 -27.70 8.38 20.12
C LEU A 60 -26.87 7.57 19.16
N HIS A 61 -26.62 8.09 17.95
CA HIS A 61 -26.00 7.35 16.86
C HIS A 61 -24.99 8.22 16.10
N THR A 62 -23.91 7.57 15.58
CA THR A 62 -22.93 8.18 14.70
C THR A 62 -22.58 7.15 13.62
N PHE A 63 -22.90 7.41 12.35
CA PHE A 63 -22.76 6.42 11.29
C PHE A 63 -22.66 7.09 9.90
N ASN A 64 -22.62 6.32 8.82
CA ASN A 64 -22.68 6.75 7.45
C ASN A 64 -21.72 7.93 7.15
N PRO A 65 -20.40 7.67 7.10
CA PRO A 65 -19.37 8.70 7.02
C PRO A 65 -18.93 8.97 5.58
N ALA A 66 -18.84 10.24 5.15
CA ALA A 66 -17.98 10.66 4.06
C ALA A 66 -16.53 10.77 4.51
N ALA A 67 -15.57 10.64 3.60
CA ALA A 67 -14.15 10.81 3.91
C ALA A 67 -13.41 11.58 2.80
N ILE A 68 -12.43 12.39 3.18
CA ILE A 68 -11.57 13.14 2.26
C ILE A 68 -10.17 13.30 2.85
N VAL A 69 -9.13 13.38 2.01
CA VAL A 69 -7.77 13.70 2.42
C VAL A 69 -7.50 15.19 2.21
N ARG A 70 -7.00 15.87 3.24
CA ARG A 70 -6.57 17.27 3.22
C ARG A 70 -5.37 17.46 4.13
N ASP A 71 -4.35 18.20 3.68
CA ASP A 71 -3.18 18.57 4.48
C ASP A 71 -2.54 17.38 5.21
N HIS A 72 -2.35 16.26 4.47
CA HIS A 72 -1.79 15.00 4.98
C HIS A 72 -2.55 14.38 6.16
N LYS A 73 -3.85 14.63 6.25
CA LYS A 73 -4.77 14.03 7.22
C LYS A 73 -6.02 13.51 6.52
N VAL A 74 -6.64 12.51 7.11
CA VAL A 74 -7.99 12.09 6.74
C VAL A 74 -8.99 12.89 7.55
N TYR A 75 -9.98 13.45 6.85
CA TYR A 75 -11.15 14.08 7.45
C TYR A 75 -12.37 13.20 7.17
N VAL A 76 -13.16 12.96 8.21
CA VAL A 76 -14.41 12.19 8.13
C VAL A 76 -15.56 13.11 8.53
N ILE A 77 -16.55 13.24 7.63
CA ILE A 77 -17.81 13.90 7.89
C ILE A 77 -18.85 12.81 8.12
N TYR A 78 -19.37 12.68 9.36
CA TYR A 78 -20.23 11.58 9.75
C TYR A 78 -21.62 12.06 10.15
N ARG A 79 -22.64 11.27 9.77
CA ARG A 79 -24.01 11.46 10.27
C ARG A 79 -24.06 11.20 11.76
N SER A 80 -24.77 12.05 12.46
CA SER A 80 -25.07 11.92 13.89
C SER A 80 -26.53 12.17 14.17
N GLU A 81 -27.09 11.50 15.14
CA GLU A 81 -28.49 11.63 15.53
C GLU A 81 -28.61 12.09 16.99
N ASP A 82 -29.47 13.11 17.18
CA ASP A 82 -29.83 13.60 18.50
C ASP A 82 -30.87 12.67 19.18
N ASP A 83 -31.17 12.93 20.46
CA ASP A 83 -32.14 12.18 21.24
C ASP A 83 -33.58 12.75 21.15
N SER A 84 -33.86 13.55 20.13
CA SER A 84 -35.21 14.05 19.84
C SER A 84 -36.04 13.00 19.08
N GLY A 85 -37.35 13.21 19.03
CA GLY A 85 -38.26 12.35 18.27
C GLY A 85 -38.59 11.03 18.97
N THR A 86 -38.84 9.99 18.16
CA THR A 86 -39.18 8.65 18.68
C THR A 86 -38.03 7.69 18.37
N MET A 87 -37.88 6.65 19.19
CA MET A 87 -36.85 5.61 19.03
C MET A 87 -37.16 4.70 17.83
N GLN A 88 -37.14 5.27 16.64
CA GLN A 88 -37.34 4.61 15.34
C GLN A 88 -36.38 5.20 14.32
N ILE A 89 -35.90 4.38 13.40
CA ILE A 89 -35.00 4.78 12.30
C ILE A 89 -35.62 5.94 11.51
N GLY A 90 -34.86 7.01 11.26
CA GLY A 90 -35.30 8.21 10.53
C GLY A 90 -36.17 9.17 11.30
N MET A 91 -36.45 8.94 12.60
CA MET A 91 -37.33 9.82 13.41
C MET A 91 -36.55 10.74 14.35
N HIS A 92 -35.23 10.70 14.35
CA HIS A 92 -34.33 11.62 15.03
C HIS A 92 -33.95 12.79 14.09
N THR A 93 -33.38 13.86 14.63
CA THR A 93 -32.83 14.93 13.78
C THR A 93 -31.36 14.66 13.51
N SER A 94 -31.03 14.48 12.22
CA SER A 94 -29.67 14.18 11.78
C SER A 94 -28.87 15.45 11.51
N ARG A 95 -27.60 15.47 11.93
CA ARG A 95 -26.61 16.52 11.67
C ARG A 95 -25.28 15.87 11.29
N LEU A 96 -24.35 16.63 10.68
CA LEU A 96 -23.05 16.11 10.30
C LEU A 96 -21.95 16.68 11.18
N GLY A 97 -21.19 15.77 11.81
CA GLY A 97 -19.98 16.07 12.55
C GLY A 97 -18.74 15.98 11.70
N LEU A 98 -17.62 16.59 12.14
CA LEU A 98 -16.32 16.55 11.49
C LEU A 98 -15.28 15.98 12.46
N ALA A 99 -14.48 15.05 11.97
CA ALA A 99 -13.34 14.46 12.66
C ALA A 99 -12.11 14.44 11.78
N GLU A 100 -10.90 14.59 12.35
CA GLU A 100 -9.63 14.52 11.62
C GLU A 100 -8.70 13.47 12.23
N SER A 101 -7.86 12.85 11.40
CA SER A 101 -6.90 11.83 11.80
C SER A 101 -5.61 11.93 10.98
N ALA A 102 -4.46 11.76 11.63
CA ALA A 102 -3.17 11.68 10.95
C ALA A 102 -2.85 10.28 10.43
N ASP A 103 -3.52 9.23 10.95
CA ASP A 103 -3.27 7.82 10.59
C ASP A 103 -4.48 7.12 9.96
N GLY A 104 -5.64 7.81 9.88
CA GLY A 104 -6.88 7.27 9.35
C GLY A 104 -7.66 6.35 10.31
N ILE A 105 -7.20 6.17 11.56
CA ILE A 105 -7.80 5.28 12.57
C ILE A 105 -8.15 6.03 13.83
N HIS A 106 -7.27 6.88 14.35
CA HIS A 106 -7.46 7.63 15.59
C HIS A 106 -7.92 9.05 15.29
N PHE A 107 -9.17 9.37 15.63
CA PHE A 107 -9.84 10.61 15.26
C PHE A 107 -9.99 11.60 16.41
N THR A 108 -9.71 12.87 16.12
CA THR A 108 -10.09 14.02 16.95
C THR A 108 -11.29 14.70 16.33
N ARG A 109 -12.40 14.82 17.10
CA ARG A 109 -13.70 15.37 16.64
C ARG A 109 -13.88 16.83 17.01
N ARG A 110 -14.60 17.59 16.16
CA ARG A 110 -15.11 18.92 16.52
C ARG A 110 -16.16 18.81 17.65
N GLY A 111 -16.33 19.88 18.41
CA GLY A 111 -17.30 19.94 19.52
C GLY A 111 -18.74 20.12 19.06
N GLU A 112 -18.93 20.77 17.91
CA GLU A 112 -20.20 21.11 17.30
C GLU A 112 -20.34 20.51 15.91
N PRO A 113 -21.57 20.31 15.37
CA PRO A 113 -21.77 19.85 14.03
C PRO A 113 -21.32 20.92 13.04
N VAL A 114 -20.74 20.53 11.90
CA VAL A 114 -20.31 21.45 10.84
C VAL A 114 -21.34 21.63 9.75
N PHE A 115 -22.37 20.76 9.70
CA PHE A 115 -23.45 20.86 8.71
C PHE A 115 -24.77 20.37 9.31
N PHE A 116 -25.82 21.17 9.26
CA PHE A 116 -27.07 20.95 9.96
C PHE A 116 -28.23 21.71 9.32
N PRO A 117 -29.50 21.34 9.60
CA PRO A 117 -30.66 22.16 9.25
C PRO A 117 -30.59 23.55 9.90
N ALA A 118 -30.81 24.58 9.11
CA ALA A 118 -30.77 25.97 9.55
C ALA A 118 -32.02 26.73 9.13
N ASP A 119 -32.17 27.97 9.60
CA ASP A 119 -33.26 28.84 9.16
C ASP A 119 -32.92 29.50 7.81
N ASP A 120 -32.77 28.66 6.79
CA ASP A 120 -32.39 28.99 5.42
C ASP A 120 -33.44 28.48 4.41
N ASP A 121 -33.19 28.69 3.12
CA ASP A 121 -34.06 28.29 2.00
C ASP A 121 -34.27 26.76 1.91
N GLN A 122 -33.45 25.95 2.59
CA GLN A 122 -33.52 24.49 2.60
C GLN A 122 -34.29 23.95 3.82
N LYS A 123 -34.66 24.78 4.79
CA LYS A 123 -35.35 24.39 6.02
C LYS A 123 -36.54 23.46 5.80
N SER A 124 -37.40 23.77 4.82
CA SER A 124 -38.58 22.94 4.57
C SER A 124 -38.29 21.55 4.03
N ARG A 125 -37.06 21.30 3.55
CA ARG A 125 -36.59 20.02 3.03
C ARG A 125 -35.78 19.23 4.04
N GLU A 126 -35.24 19.90 5.04
CA GLU A 126 -34.31 19.31 6.02
C GLU A 126 -34.91 19.18 7.42
N TRP A 127 -35.92 20.00 7.77
CA TRP A 127 -36.51 19.98 9.10
C TRP A 127 -37.87 19.26 9.11
N PRO A 128 -38.16 18.38 10.11
CA PRO A 128 -37.33 18.06 11.30
C PRO A 128 -36.47 16.80 11.17
N GLY A 129 -36.32 16.20 10.02
CA GLY A 129 -35.55 14.96 9.81
C GLY A 129 -34.04 15.17 9.85
N GLY A 130 -33.54 16.20 9.14
CA GLY A 130 -32.14 16.53 9.18
C GLY A 130 -31.41 16.45 7.84
N VAL A 131 -30.07 16.40 7.93
CA VAL A 131 -29.14 16.20 6.84
C VAL A 131 -28.41 14.89 7.06
N GLU A 132 -28.41 14.01 6.04
CA GLU A 132 -28.02 12.62 6.19
C GLU A 132 -27.06 12.15 5.10
N ASP A 133 -26.36 11.06 5.37
CA ASP A 133 -25.63 10.22 4.42
C ASP A 133 -24.77 11.03 3.44
N PRO A 134 -23.70 11.68 3.92
CA PRO A 134 -22.85 12.56 3.11
C PRO A 134 -21.92 11.76 2.20
N ARG A 135 -21.61 12.29 1.00
CA ARG A 135 -20.45 11.91 0.18
C ARG A 135 -19.73 13.18 -0.24
N ILE A 136 -18.41 13.14 -0.32
CA ILE A 136 -17.62 14.34 -0.55
C ILE A 136 -16.56 14.14 -1.64
N VAL A 137 -16.33 15.17 -2.44
CA VAL A 137 -15.23 15.23 -3.41
C VAL A 137 -14.54 16.59 -3.35
N GLU A 138 -13.27 16.65 -3.73
CA GLU A 138 -12.54 17.90 -3.96
C GLU A 138 -12.57 18.23 -5.46
N ARG A 139 -12.91 19.48 -5.80
CA ARG A 139 -12.81 20.03 -7.15
C ARG A 139 -11.37 20.47 -7.46
N GLU A 140 -11.03 20.65 -8.73
CA GLU A 140 -9.69 21.05 -9.19
C GLU A 140 -9.16 22.34 -8.50
N ASP A 141 -10.05 23.27 -8.16
CA ASP A 141 -9.72 24.56 -7.52
C ASP A 141 -9.63 24.49 -5.98
N GLY A 142 -9.74 23.28 -5.39
CA GLY A 142 -9.69 23.07 -3.96
C GLY A 142 -11.03 23.26 -3.24
N THR A 143 -12.12 23.54 -3.95
CA THR A 143 -13.47 23.56 -3.38
C THR A 143 -13.94 22.13 -3.08
N TYR A 144 -14.43 21.88 -1.88
CA TYR A 144 -15.11 20.64 -1.53
C TYR A 144 -16.57 20.70 -1.90
N VAL A 145 -17.08 19.62 -2.50
CA VAL A 145 -18.50 19.48 -2.87
C VAL A 145 -19.06 18.27 -2.14
N LEU A 146 -20.14 18.50 -1.39
CA LEU A 146 -20.87 17.53 -0.61
C LEU A 146 -22.18 17.19 -1.31
N THR A 147 -22.44 15.91 -1.51
CA THR A 147 -23.78 15.38 -1.74
C THR A 147 -24.31 14.82 -0.43
N TYR A 148 -25.55 15.10 -0.09
CA TYR A 148 -26.17 14.65 1.16
C TYR A 148 -27.66 14.42 0.97
N THR A 149 -28.30 13.69 1.86
CA THR A 149 -29.75 13.50 1.84
C THR A 149 -30.42 14.59 2.68
N GLN A 150 -31.27 15.41 2.04
CA GLN A 150 -32.21 16.30 2.71
C GLN A 150 -33.40 15.46 3.15
N TRP A 151 -33.76 15.45 4.45
CA TRP A 151 -34.84 14.65 5.01
C TRP A 151 -35.74 15.50 5.92
N ASN A 152 -37.03 15.55 5.64
CA ASN A 152 -38.00 16.29 6.45
C ASN A 152 -39.06 15.41 7.12
N ARG A 153 -38.83 14.09 7.18
CA ARG A 153 -39.72 13.02 7.68
C ARG A 153 -40.93 12.72 6.78
N GLU A 154 -41.00 13.33 5.61
CA GLU A 154 -42.03 13.07 4.59
C GLU A 154 -41.42 12.79 3.23
N THR A 155 -40.47 13.59 2.81
CA THR A 155 -39.79 13.48 1.53
C THR A 155 -38.28 13.62 1.67
N TYR A 156 -37.55 13.02 0.73
CA TYR A 156 -36.08 13.11 0.70
C TYR A 156 -35.59 13.42 -0.71
N ALA A 157 -34.45 14.11 -0.79
CA ALA A 157 -33.76 14.41 -2.03
C ALA A 157 -32.26 14.54 -1.79
N VAL A 158 -31.44 14.31 -2.82
CA VAL A 158 -30.01 14.62 -2.77
C VAL A 158 -29.82 16.13 -2.85
N GLY A 159 -29.31 16.73 -1.79
CA GLY A 159 -28.83 18.11 -1.73
C GLY A 159 -27.38 18.22 -2.15
N ILE A 160 -27.01 19.39 -2.65
CA ILE A 160 -25.62 19.77 -2.95
C ILE A 160 -25.21 20.92 -2.04
N ALA A 161 -24.00 20.82 -1.48
CA ALA A 161 -23.36 21.91 -0.75
C ALA A 161 -21.88 22.03 -1.12
N SER A 162 -21.28 23.20 -0.89
CA SER A 162 -19.87 23.44 -1.16
C SER A 162 -19.19 24.17 0.01
N SER A 163 -17.88 23.90 0.18
CA SER A 163 -17.03 24.47 1.24
C SER A 163 -15.61 24.65 0.75
N MET A 164 -14.88 25.60 1.34
CA MET A 164 -13.44 25.77 1.14
C MET A 164 -12.61 25.21 2.30
N ASP A 165 -13.25 24.89 3.44
CA ASP A 165 -12.56 24.57 4.68
C ASP A 165 -13.10 23.33 5.42
N LEU A 166 -14.18 22.70 4.95
CA LEU A 166 -14.94 21.60 5.54
C LEU A 166 -15.77 21.98 6.79
N GLU A 167 -15.71 23.23 7.22
CA GLU A 167 -16.41 23.73 8.42
C GLU A 167 -17.56 24.70 8.05
N HIS A 168 -17.38 25.51 7.02
CA HIS A 168 -18.39 26.48 6.57
C HIS A 168 -18.94 26.09 5.19
N TRP A 169 -20.24 25.90 5.11
CA TRP A 169 -20.91 25.34 3.94
C TRP A 169 -21.93 26.26 3.31
N THR A 170 -21.96 26.30 1.98
CA THR A 170 -23.00 26.91 1.20
C THR A 170 -23.92 25.84 0.61
N LYS A 171 -25.19 25.83 0.96
CA LYS A 171 -26.23 24.94 0.42
C LYS A 171 -26.73 25.44 -0.93
N HIS A 172 -26.78 24.54 -1.92
CA HIS A 172 -27.26 24.85 -3.28
C HIS A 172 -28.66 24.27 -3.59
N GLY A 173 -29.22 23.48 -2.67
CA GLY A 173 -30.50 22.80 -2.81
C GLY A 173 -30.43 21.45 -3.54
N PRO A 174 -31.58 20.88 -3.96
CA PRO A 174 -31.62 19.55 -4.55
C PRO A 174 -30.95 19.48 -5.93
N ALA A 175 -30.13 18.43 -6.14
CA ALA A 175 -29.30 18.25 -7.32
C ALA A 175 -30.07 18.31 -8.67
N PHE A 176 -31.29 17.77 -8.73
CA PHE A 176 -32.06 17.64 -9.97
C PHE A 176 -33.23 18.62 -10.06
N PHE A 177 -33.33 19.57 -9.14
CA PHE A 177 -34.51 20.46 -9.05
C PHE A 177 -34.78 21.26 -10.34
N LYS A 178 -33.75 21.77 -11.01
CA LYS A 178 -33.82 22.52 -12.24
C LYS A 178 -33.71 21.67 -13.51
N ALA A 179 -33.30 20.38 -13.37
CA ALA A 179 -33.01 19.53 -14.50
C ALA A 179 -34.21 19.33 -15.44
N SER A 180 -33.96 19.39 -16.74
CA SER A 180 -34.96 19.19 -17.79
C SER A 180 -36.22 20.05 -17.59
N GLY A 181 -36.04 21.32 -17.18
CA GLY A 181 -37.14 22.27 -16.94
C GLY A 181 -37.98 21.93 -15.71
N GLY A 182 -37.43 21.30 -14.71
CA GLY A 182 -38.09 20.93 -13.46
C GLY A 182 -38.80 19.57 -13.49
N LYS A 183 -38.57 18.76 -14.52
CA LYS A 183 -39.13 17.39 -14.64
C LYS A 183 -38.92 16.52 -13.41
N TYR A 184 -37.77 16.69 -12.74
CA TYR A 184 -37.33 15.87 -11.58
C TYR A 184 -37.52 16.56 -10.24
N ALA A 185 -38.20 17.73 -10.18
CA ALA A 185 -38.35 18.51 -8.95
C ALA A 185 -39.13 17.79 -7.84
N ALA A 186 -40.04 16.86 -8.21
CA ALA A 186 -40.81 16.06 -7.25
C ALA A 186 -40.28 14.61 -7.08
N LEU A 187 -39.15 14.30 -7.71
CA LEU A 187 -38.56 12.93 -7.56
C LEU A 187 -37.98 12.79 -6.18
N THR A 188 -38.33 11.71 -5.48
CA THR A 188 -37.66 11.29 -4.24
C THR A 188 -36.49 10.38 -4.57
N TYR A 189 -35.29 10.73 -4.12
CA TYR A 189 -34.05 9.99 -4.39
C TYR A 189 -32.97 10.34 -3.36
N LYS A 190 -32.08 9.41 -3.09
CA LYS A 190 -30.94 9.59 -2.18
C LYS A 190 -29.68 8.93 -2.71
N SER A 191 -28.60 9.00 -1.95
CA SER A 191 -27.31 8.33 -2.18
C SER A 191 -26.70 8.66 -3.53
N ALA A 192 -25.74 9.57 -3.56
CA ALA A 192 -25.11 10.04 -4.79
C ALA A 192 -23.59 10.16 -4.64
N GLY A 193 -22.84 9.39 -5.42
CA GLY A 193 -21.39 9.41 -5.49
C GLY A 193 -20.88 10.04 -6.79
N ILE A 194 -20.10 11.11 -6.67
CA ILE A 194 -19.47 11.81 -7.81
C ILE A 194 -18.20 11.07 -8.18
N VAL A 195 -17.95 10.84 -9.48
CA VAL A 195 -16.76 10.14 -9.97
C VAL A 195 -15.50 10.92 -9.63
N THR A 196 -14.52 10.23 -9.04
CA THR A 196 -13.21 10.75 -8.69
C THR A 196 -12.10 10.04 -9.45
N ALA A 197 -10.91 10.61 -9.47
CA ALA A 197 -9.69 9.96 -9.87
C ALA A 197 -8.59 10.23 -8.84
N LEU A 198 -7.62 9.34 -8.75
CA LEU A 198 -6.43 9.58 -7.93
C LEU A 198 -5.56 10.63 -8.64
N ASP A 199 -5.47 11.81 -8.03
CA ASP A 199 -4.53 12.84 -8.45
C ASP A 199 -3.12 12.45 -7.95
N ALA A 200 -2.29 11.97 -8.85
CA ALA A 200 -0.94 11.50 -8.53
C ALA A 200 -0.05 12.61 -7.93
N THR A 201 -0.31 13.89 -8.27
CA THR A 201 0.46 15.03 -7.76
C THR A 201 0.08 15.39 -6.33
N LYS A 202 -1.19 15.18 -5.96
CA LYS A 202 -1.72 15.47 -4.63
C LYS A 202 -1.77 14.23 -3.73
N GLY A 203 -1.60 13.02 -4.30
CA GLY A 203 -1.70 11.75 -3.58
C GLY A 203 -3.08 11.47 -2.98
N ARG A 204 -4.16 12.07 -3.55
CA ARG A 204 -5.53 11.93 -3.05
C ARG A 204 -6.56 11.97 -4.18
N LEU A 205 -7.79 11.54 -3.88
CA LEU A 205 -8.89 11.56 -4.83
C LEU A 205 -9.41 12.98 -5.07
N THR A 206 -9.64 13.33 -6.35
CA THR A 206 -10.30 14.58 -6.77
C THR A 206 -11.41 14.26 -7.75
N ALA A 207 -12.40 15.15 -7.89
CA ALA A 207 -13.49 14.99 -8.86
C ALA A 207 -12.94 14.93 -10.29
N ALA A 208 -13.37 13.91 -11.05
CA ALA A 208 -12.87 13.65 -12.39
C ALA A 208 -13.90 14.02 -13.46
N LYS A 209 -13.42 14.58 -14.59
CA LYS A 209 -14.21 14.78 -15.80
C LYS A 209 -13.99 13.66 -16.80
N ILE A 210 -15.05 13.20 -17.43
CA ILE A 210 -15.02 12.28 -18.56
C ILE A 210 -15.75 13.01 -19.70
N ASP A 211 -15.10 13.17 -20.84
CA ASP A 211 -15.59 13.95 -21.99
C ASP A 211 -16.04 15.38 -21.60
N GLY A 212 -15.24 16.03 -20.72
CA GLY A 212 -15.46 17.41 -20.30
C GLY A 212 -16.60 17.62 -19.30
N LYS A 213 -17.23 16.57 -18.80
CA LYS A 213 -18.32 16.61 -17.83
C LYS A 213 -17.98 15.84 -16.58
N TYR A 214 -18.51 16.27 -15.43
CA TYR A 214 -18.54 15.47 -14.22
C TYR A 214 -19.69 14.45 -14.30
N TRP A 215 -19.49 13.28 -13.66
CA TRP A 215 -20.44 12.18 -13.64
C TRP A 215 -20.75 11.79 -12.19
N MET A 216 -22.00 11.39 -11.96
CA MET A 216 -22.50 10.94 -10.66
C MET A 216 -23.26 9.64 -10.84
N TYR A 217 -23.01 8.67 -10.00
CA TYR A 217 -23.87 7.50 -9.82
C TYR A 217 -24.76 7.75 -8.61
N TRP A 218 -26.07 7.48 -8.74
CA TRP A 218 -27.01 7.81 -7.67
C TRP A 218 -28.17 6.83 -7.58
N GLY A 219 -28.76 6.69 -6.39
CA GLY A 219 -30.00 5.97 -6.15
C GLY A 219 -29.91 4.83 -5.16
N GLU A 220 -31.08 4.47 -4.65
CA GLU A 220 -31.43 3.30 -3.85
C GLU A 220 -32.53 2.53 -4.61
N GLY A 221 -32.53 1.20 -4.52
CA GLY A 221 -33.43 0.37 -5.32
C GLY A 221 -32.83 -0.02 -6.66
N ALA A 222 -32.40 0.96 -7.43
CA ALA A 222 -31.53 0.83 -8.60
C ALA A 222 -30.50 1.96 -8.59
N ILE A 223 -29.33 1.74 -9.18
CA ILE A 223 -28.33 2.78 -9.37
C ILE A 223 -28.48 3.35 -10.76
N HIS A 224 -28.53 4.66 -10.83
CA HIS A 224 -28.68 5.52 -12.01
C HIS A 224 -27.43 6.37 -12.21
N MET A 225 -27.43 7.25 -13.21
CA MET A 225 -26.36 8.20 -13.45
C MET A 225 -26.87 9.59 -13.84
N ALA A 226 -26.04 10.61 -13.60
CA ALA A 226 -26.28 11.99 -13.98
C ALA A 226 -24.98 12.68 -14.40
N THR A 227 -25.07 13.78 -15.13
CA THR A 227 -23.94 14.61 -15.54
C THR A 227 -24.09 16.05 -15.07
N SER A 228 -22.94 16.72 -14.86
CA SER A 228 -22.88 18.13 -14.48
C SER A 228 -21.71 18.83 -15.18
N PRO A 229 -21.84 20.11 -15.54
CA PRO A 229 -20.73 20.94 -16.01
C PRO A 229 -19.89 21.50 -14.85
N ASP A 230 -20.44 21.62 -13.63
CA ASP A 230 -19.92 22.46 -12.54
C ASP A 230 -19.99 21.83 -11.13
N LEU A 231 -20.49 20.59 -11.01
CA LEU A 231 -20.74 19.84 -9.76
C LEU A 231 -21.93 20.35 -8.93
N ILE A 232 -22.63 21.39 -9.37
CA ILE A 232 -23.76 21.99 -8.65
C ILE A 232 -25.09 21.65 -9.33
N GLU A 233 -25.20 21.88 -10.64
CA GLU A 233 -26.37 21.56 -11.41
C GLU A 233 -26.24 20.22 -12.13
N TRP A 234 -27.07 19.25 -11.76
CA TRP A 234 -27.01 17.89 -12.27
C TRP A 234 -28.21 17.54 -13.14
N THR A 235 -27.97 16.81 -14.21
CA THR A 235 -29.00 16.32 -15.12
C THR A 235 -28.93 14.79 -15.19
N PRO A 236 -30.02 14.07 -14.79
CA PRO A 236 -30.11 12.63 -14.97
C PRO A 236 -29.95 12.23 -16.45
N VAL A 237 -29.22 11.14 -16.68
CA VAL A 237 -29.13 10.53 -18.01
C VAL A 237 -30.39 9.68 -18.21
N GLU A 238 -31.09 9.95 -19.33
CA GLU A 238 -32.36 9.31 -19.64
C GLU A 238 -32.19 8.17 -20.64
N ASP A 239 -33.03 7.15 -20.49
CA ASP A 239 -33.21 6.11 -21.49
C ASP A 239 -34.07 6.58 -22.67
N LYS A 240 -34.33 5.71 -23.65
CA LYS A 240 -35.18 5.99 -24.82
C LYS A 240 -36.63 6.40 -24.48
N ASP A 241 -37.10 6.05 -23.29
CA ASP A 241 -38.45 6.31 -22.80
C ASP A 241 -38.50 7.59 -21.93
N GLY A 242 -37.37 8.30 -21.81
CA GLY A 242 -37.20 9.51 -21.02
C GLY A 242 -37.21 9.29 -19.51
N LYS A 243 -36.83 8.09 -19.05
CA LYS A 243 -36.65 7.77 -17.63
C LYS A 243 -35.16 7.72 -17.29
N PRO A 244 -34.77 7.95 -16.03
CA PRO A 244 -33.39 7.71 -15.61
C PRO A 244 -32.91 6.32 -15.96
N VAL A 245 -31.76 6.22 -16.62
CA VAL A 245 -31.17 4.93 -16.99
C VAL A 245 -30.86 4.11 -15.74
N GLU A 246 -31.21 2.83 -15.71
CA GLU A 246 -30.94 1.91 -14.62
C GLU A 246 -29.69 1.05 -14.93
N LEU A 247 -28.63 1.21 -14.16
CA LEU A 247 -27.33 0.59 -14.37
C LEU A 247 -27.12 -0.68 -13.53
N LEU A 248 -27.43 -0.60 -12.23
CA LEU A 248 -27.41 -1.74 -11.32
C LEU A 248 -28.82 -1.97 -10.76
N LYS A 249 -29.21 -3.25 -10.69
CA LYS A 249 -30.52 -3.71 -10.23
C LYS A 249 -30.38 -4.84 -9.24
N PRO A 250 -31.43 -5.16 -8.45
CA PRO A 250 -31.43 -6.34 -7.59
C PRO A 250 -31.07 -7.63 -8.33
N ARG A 251 -30.25 -8.49 -7.71
CA ARG A 251 -29.85 -9.79 -8.26
C ARG A 251 -30.29 -10.92 -7.34
N ALA A 252 -31.25 -11.73 -7.77
CA ALA A 252 -31.73 -12.88 -6.99
C ALA A 252 -30.58 -13.83 -6.63
N GLY A 253 -30.52 -14.30 -5.38
CA GLY A 253 -29.47 -15.20 -4.90
C GLY A 253 -28.15 -14.53 -4.50
N HIS A 254 -28.02 -13.21 -4.67
CA HIS A 254 -26.82 -12.44 -4.30
C HIS A 254 -27.09 -11.52 -3.12
N PHE A 255 -26.01 -10.96 -2.54
CA PHE A 255 -26.07 -10.06 -1.39
C PHE A 255 -26.85 -8.75 -1.64
N ASP A 256 -27.08 -8.38 -2.89
CA ASP A 256 -27.84 -7.22 -3.36
C ASP A 256 -29.24 -7.58 -3.87
N SER A 257 -29.81 -8.66 -3.37
CA SER A 257 -31.06 -9.23 -3.88
C SER A 257 -32.32 -8.43 -3.54
N THR A 258 -32.31 -7.58 -2.51
CA THR A 258 -33.39 -6.61 -2.28
C THR A 258 -33.16 -5.37 -3.15
N PHE A 259 -32.00 -4.77 -3.07
CA PHE A 259 -31.57 -3.65 -3.90
C PHE A 259 -30.08 -3.33 -3.76
N PRO A 260 -29.45 -2.72 -4.79
CA PRO A 260 -28.23 -1.95 -4.67
C PRO A 260 -28.52 -0.49 -4.33
N GLU A 261 -27.58 0.15 -3.57
CA GLU A 261 -27.58 1.56 -3.23
C GLU A 261 -26.18 2.14 -3.42
N THR A 262 -26.05 3.36 -3.95
CA THR A 262 -24.76 3.99 -4.20
C THR A 262 -23.95 4.13 -2.91
N GLY A 263 -22.72 3.66 -2.95
CA GLY A 263 -21.74 3.76 -1.86
C GLY A 263 -20.91 5.05 -1.88
N PRO A 264 -19.59 4.96 -1.65
CA PRO A 264 -18.69 6.12 -1.71
C PRO A 264 -18.54 6.67 -3.13
N PRO A 265 -17.91 7.85 -3.31
CA PRO A 265 -17.53 8.37 -4.62
C PRO A 265 -16.82 7.32 -5.47
N PRO A 266 -17.33 7.00 -6.70
CA PRO A 266 -16.68 6.04 -7.59
C PRO A 266 -15.31 6.50 -8.03
N VAL A 267 -14.43 5.54 -8.36
CA VAL A 267 -13.03 5.81 -8.72
C VAL A 267 -12.77 5.48 -10.18
N LEU A 268 -12.35 6.46 -10.96
CA LEU A 268 -11.84 6.28 -12.31
C LEU A 268 -10.41 5.73 -12.22
N THR A 269 -10.20 4.57 -12.82
CA THR A 269 -8.93 3.85 -12.86
C THR A 269 -8.52 3.58 -14.31
N ASP A 270 -7.34 3.01 -14.52
CA ASP A 270 -6.88 2.53 -15.84
C ASP A 270 -7.73 1.37 -16.39
N LYS A 271 -8.52 0.70 -15.55
CA LYS A 271 -9.42 -0.40 -15.94
C LYS A 271 -10.85 0.06 -16.25
N GLY A 272 -11.21 1.27 -15.83
CA GLY A 272 -12.55 1.80 -15.93
C GLY A 272 -12.99 2.49 -14.65
N ILE A 273 -14.29 2.75 -14.51
CA ILE A 273 -14.88 3.38 -13.32
C ILE A 273 -15.30 2.27 -12.35
N VAL A 274 -14.64 2.18 -11.20
CA VAL A 274 -15.01 1.27 -10.12
C VAL A 274 -16.08 1.96 -9.26
N VAL A 275 -17.27 1.36 -9.23
CA VAL A 275 -18.40 1.81 -8.43
C VAL A 275 -18.56 0.87 -7.25
N LEU A 276 -18.21 1.33 -6.04
CA LEU A 276 -18.56 0.65 -4.81
C LEU A 276 -20.03 0.96 -4.49
N TYR A 277 -20.78 -0.06 -4.07
CA TYR A 277 -22.20 0.08 -3.73
C TYR A 277 -22.58 -0.79 -2.54
N ASN A 278 -23.64 -0.42 -1.86
CA ASN A 278 -24.23 -1.20 -0.76
C ASN A 278 -25.33 -2.09 -1.29
N GLY A 279 -25.22 -3.40 -1.06
CA GLY A 279 -26.25 -4.37 -1.40
C GLY A 279 -27.04 -4.77 -0.16
N LYS A 280 -28.37 -4.72 -0.23
CA LYS A 280 -29.24 -5.27 0.81
C LYS A 280 -29.68 -6.66 0.45
N ASN A 281 -29.43 -7.62 1.34
CA ASN A 281 -29.85 -9.01 1.17
C ASN A 281 -31.33 -9.18 1.38
N ALA A 282 -31.99 -10.00 0.57
CA ALA A 282 -33.43 -10.27 0.72
C ALA A 282 -33.72 -11.15 1.95
N GLU A 283 -34.90 -11.02 2.49
CA GLU A 283 -35.36 -11.86 3.60
C GLU A 283 -35.50 -13.35 3.18
N THR A 284 -35.86 -13.55 1.92
CA THR A 284 -35.98 -14.88 1.30
C THR A 284 -35.45 -14.85 -0.14
N GLY A 285 -34.69 -15.88 -0.53
CA GLY A 285 -34.11 -15.96 -1.88
C GLY A 285 -32.91 -15.05 -2.13
N GLY A 286 -32.31 -14.51 -1.09
CA GLY A 286 -31.05 -13.79 -1.15
C GLY A 286 -29.82 -14.68 -1.04
N ASP A 287 -28.67 -14.10 -0.76
CA ASP A 287 -27.43 -14.83 -0.49
C ASP A 287 -27.54 -15.59 0.85
N PRO A 288 -27.44 -16.92 0.83
CA PRO A 288 -27.55 -17.73 2.05
C PRO A 288 -26.38 -17.57 3.02
N LYS A 289 -25.27 -16.95 2.59
CA LYS A 289 -24.09 -16.67 3.44
C LYS A 289 -24.25 -15.40 4.28
N LEU A 290 -25.30 -14.61 4.00
CA LEU A 290 -25.62 -13.39 4.74
C LEU A 290 -26.95 -13.53 5.49
N GLY A 291 -27.09 -12.80 6.60
CA GLY A 291 -28.38 -12.70 7.29
C GLY A 291 -29.45 -12.01 6.42
N PRO A 292 -30.73 -12.29 6.67
CA PRO A 292 -31.83 -11.58 6.00
C PRO A 292 -31.74 -10.09 6.30
N SER A 293 -32.01 -9.26 5.31
CA SER A 293 -31.94 -7.79 5.37
C SER A 293 -30.56 -7.20 5.72
N ALA A 294 -29.48 -8.00 5.79
CA ALA A 294 -28.13 -7.49 6.03
C ALA A 294 -27.61 -6.66 4.85
N TYR A 295 -26.81 -5.63 5.16
CA TYR A 295 -26.12 -4.82 4.16
C TYR A 295 -24.66 -5.24 4.04
N ALA A 296 -24.17 -5.35 2.80
CA ALA A 296 -22.78 -5.65 2.48
C ALA A 296 -22.29 -4.81 1.29
N ALA A 297 -21.01 -4.47 1.25
CA ALA A 297 -20.45 -3.66 0.18
C ALA A 297 -20.03 -4.52 -1.02
N GLY A 298 -20.41 -4.09 -2.22
CA GLY A 298 -20.04 -4.70 -3.50
C GLY A 298 -19.38 -3.72 -4.45
N GLU A 299 -18.91 -4.25 -5.60
CA GLU A 299 -18.26 -3.45 -6.63
C GLU A 299 -18.76 -3.81 -8.04
N ALA A 300 -18.81 -2.81 -8.90
CA ALA A 300 -19.06 -2.95 -10.33
C ALA A 300 -18.09 -2.08 -11.12
N LEU A 301 -17.64 -2.59 -12.27
CA LEU A 301 -16.77 -1.89 -13.20
C LEU A 301 -17.56 -1.38 -14.39
N PHE A 302 -17.42 -0.10 -14.70
CA PHE A 302 -17.99 0.55 -15.87
C PHE A 302 -16.90 1.04 -16.82
N ASP A 303 -17.23 1.17 -18.10
CA ASP A 303 -16.29 1.62 -19.12
C ASP A 303 -15.95 3.11 -18.91
N ALA A 304 -14.66 3.46 -18.97
CA ALA A 304 -14.21 4.84 -18.81
C ALA A 304 -14.68 5.79 -19.94
N LYS A 305 -14.98 5.25 -21.14
CA LYS A 305 -15.45 6.05 -22.31
C LYS A 305 -16.96 6.02 -22.44
N ASP A 306 -17.63 5.01 -21.91
CA ASP A 306 -19.08 4.88 -21.83
C ASP A 306 -19.50 4.54 -20.39
N PRO A 307 -19.63 5.55 -19.51
CA PRO A 307 -19.95 5.32 -18.10
C PRO A 307 -21.29 4.62 -17.85
N ALA A 308 -22.13 4.45 -18.86
CA ALA A 308 -23.36 3.63 -18.77
C ALA A 308 -23.11 2.14 -19.04
N HIS A 309 -22.00 1.79 -19.67
CA HIS A 309 -21.69 0.41 -20.04
C HIS A 309 -20.99 -0.32 -18.90
N ARG A 310 -21.70 -1.26 -18.24
CA ARG A 310 -21.15 -2.11 -17.20
C ARG A 310 -20.29 -3.22 -17.82
N ILE A 311 -18.99 -3.27 -17.48
CA ILE A 311 -18.04 -4.30 -17.92
C ILE A 311 -18.13 -5.53 -17.03
N ALA A 312 -18.19 -5.35 -15.70
CA ALA A 312 -18.17 -6.43 -14.72
C ALA A 312 -18.91 -6.04 -13.43
N GLN A 313 -19.28 -7.05 -12.63
CA GLN A 313 -19.83 -6.88 -11.28
C GLN A 313 -19.46 -8.11 -10.47
N ILE A 314 -19.04 -7.93 -9.22
CA ILE A 314 -18.67 -9.05 -8.33
C ILE A 314 -19.90 -9.77 -7.81
N ASP A 315 -19.74 -11.04 -7.50
CA ASP A 315 -20.82 -11.88 -6.94
C ASP A 315 -20.76 -12.00 -5.42
N GLU A 316 -19.55 -11.91 -4.84
CA GLU A 316 -19.30 -11.93 -3.40
C GLU A 316 -18.95 -10.51 -2.93
N PRO A 317 -19.43 -10.05 -1.76
CA PRO A 317 -19.14 -8.72 -1.26
C PRO A 317 -17.67 -8.55 -0.85
N VAL A 318 -17.09 -7.36 -1.05
CA VAL A 318 -15.74 -7.00 -0.59
C VAL A 318 -15.68 -6.70 0.91
N LEU A 319 -16.82 -6.36 1.52
CA LEU A 319 -16.97 -6.17 2.96
C LEU A 319 -18.39 -6.58 3.37
N LYS A 320 -18.52 -7.37 4.46
CA LYS A 320 -19.80 -7.85 5.00
C LYS A 320 -19.81 -7.81 6.52
N PRO A 321 -20.98 -7.76 7.18
CA PRO A 321 -21.07 -7.73 8.63
C PRO A 321 -20.57 -9.03 9.26
N GLU A 322 -19.51 -8.95 10.05
CA GLU A 322 -18.91 -10.11 10.74
C GLU A 322 -18.78 -9.85 12.24
N LEU A 323 -18.38 -8.64 12.64
CA LEU A 323 -18.06 -8.28 14.02
C LEU A 323 -19.30 -7.85 14.83
N PRO A 324 -19.26 -7.97 16.15
CA PRO A 324 -20.41 -7.63 17.01
C PRO A 324 -20.93 -6.20 16.81
N TYR A 325 -20.07 -5.21 16.69
CA TYR A 325 -20.46 -3.81 16.52
C TYR A 325 -21.12 -3.51 15.17
N GLU A 326 -20.97 -4.39 14.17
CA GLU A 326 -21.65 -4.32 12.87
C GLU A 326 -23.07 -4.91 12.90
N LYS A 327 -23.43 -5.54 14.02
CA LYS A 327 -24.70 -6.25 14.24
C LYS A 327 -25.45 -5.76 15.48
N THR A 328 -24.91 -4.73 16.17
CA THR A 328 -25.48 -4.19 17.41
C THR A 328 -25.68 -2.68 17.26
N GLY A 329 -26.92 -2.26 17.12
CA GLY A 329 -27.31 -0.86 16.93
C GLY A 329 -28.78 -0.77 16.61
N GLN A 330 -29.20 0.35 16.04
CA GLN A 330 -30.59 0.52 15.63
C GLN A 330 -30.97 -0.38 14.42
N TYR A 331 -29.99 -0.84 13.63
CA TYR A 331 -30.19 -1.78 12.53
C TYR A 331 -29.51 -3.14 12.82
N ALA A 332 -30.20 -3.99 13.58
CA ALA A 332 -29.63 -5.23 14.10
C ALA A 332 -29.50 -6.39 13.07
N ALA A 333 -30.01 -6.24 11.85
CA ALA A 333 -29.83 -7.25 10.78
C ALA A 333 -28.37 -7.44 10.36
N GLY A 334 -27.49 -6.48 10.70
CA GLY A 334 -26.09 -6.42 10.34
C GLY A 334 -25.85 -5.47 9.18
N THR A 335 -24.93 -4.52 9.37
CA THR A 335 -24.67 -3.47 8.38
C THR A 335 -23.18 -3.15 8.31
N THR A 336 -22.64 -3.19 7.09
CA THR A 336 -21.41 -2.54 6.69
C THR A 336 -21.76 -1.58 5.54
N PHE A 337 -22.22 -0.38 5.87
CA PHE A 337 -22.71 0.60 4.90
C PHE A 337 -21.56 1.52 4.47
N ALA A 338 -20.96 1.20 3.32
CA ALA A 338 -19.80 1.89 2.76
C ALA A 338 -20.18 3.26 2.19
N GLU A 339 -19.54 4.34 2.64
CA GLU A 339 -19.80 5.70 2.16
C GLU A 339 -18.57 6.58 1.97
N GLY A 340 -17.51 6.40 2.77
CA GLY A 340 -16.27 7.14 2.66
C GLY A 340 -15.16 6.27 2.10
N LEU A 341 -14.52 6.69 1.00
CA LEU A 341 -13.36 6.01 0.44
C LEU A 341 -12.27 7.03 0.17
N VAL A 342 -11.08 6.80 0.73
CA VAL A 342 -9.90 7.61 0.44
C VAL A 342 -8.69 6.74 0.15
N PHE A 343 -7.79 7.27 -0.66
CA PHE A 343 -6.44 6.74 -0.81
C PHE A 343 -5.51 7.55 0.09
N PHE A 344 -4.89 6.90 1.05
CA PHE A 344 -4.07 7.58 2.06
C PHE A 344 -2.92 6.68 2.48
N HIS A 345 -1.69 7.22 2.55
CA HIS A 345 -0.48 6.48 2.87
C HIS A 345 -0.34 5.16 2.09
N GLY A 346 -0.62 5.19 0.77
CA GLY A 346 -0.48 4.03 -0.11
C GLY A 346 -1.51 2.91 0.09
N LYS A 347 -2.58 3.14 0.85
CA LYS A 347 -3.68 2.19 1.11
C LYS A 347 -5.02 2.84 0.83
N TRP A 348 -6.01 2.01 0.53
CA TRP A 348 -7.41 2.39 0.55
C TRP A 348 -7.95 2.31 1.96
N PHE A 349 -8.65 3.33 2.41
CA PHE A 349 -9.41 3.36 3.65
C PHE A 349 -10.89 3.50 3.30
N LEU A 350 -11.67 2.48 3.65
CA LEU A 350 -13.12 2.45 3.47
C LEU A 350 -13.78 2.69 4.82
N TYR A 351 -14.37 3.86 4.99
CA TYR A 351 -15.16 4.20 6.17
C TYR A 351 -16.60 3.80 5.94
N TYR A 352 -17.21 3.17 6.93
CA TYR A 352 -18.55 2.61 6.81
C TYR A 352 -19.36 2.73 8.09
N GLY A 353 -20.69 2.80 7.92
CA GLY A 353 -21.66 2.75 9.01
C GLY A 353 -21.85 1.31 9.50
N CYS A 354 -21.88 1.14 10.83
CA CYS A 354 -22.08 -0.13 11.49
C CYS A 354 -23.41 -0.14 12.20
N ALA A 355 -24.35 -1.03 11.80
CA ALA A 355 -25.66 -1.20 12.42
C ALA A 355 -26.41 0.12 12.65
N ASP A 356 -26.21 1.12 11.76
CA ASP A 356 -26.72 2.50 11.85
C ASP A 356 -26.46 3.20 13.21
N SER A 357 -25.31 2.92 13.81
CA SER A 357 -25.02 3.42 15.16
C SER A 357 -23.58 3.83 15.42
N LEU A 358 -22.63 3.30 14.63
CA LEU A 358 -21.19 3.52 14.81
C LEU A 358 -20.51 3.72 13.45
N VAL A 359 -19.34 4.36 13.46
CA VAL A 359 -18.43 4.42 12.30
C VAL A 359 -17.26 3.51 12.52
N ALA A 360 -16.94 2.69 11.51
CA ALA A 360 -15.73 1.90 11.48
C ALA A 360 -14.94 2.12 10.18
N VAL A 361 -13.74 1.57 10.13
CA VAL A 361 -12.85 1.60 8.97
C VAL A 361 -12.35 0.20 8.62
N ALA A 362 -12.21 -0.07 7.33
CA ALA A 362 -11.47 -1.21 6.81
C ALA A 362 -10.48 -0.73 5.75
N THR A 363 -9.35 -1.39 5.62
CA THR A 363 -8.28 -0.99 4.70
C THR A 363 -8.05 -2.05 3.64
N ALA A 364 -7.64 -1.61 2.45
CA ALA A 364 -7.16 -2.48 1.40
C ALA A 364 -5.84 -1.92 0.83
N PRO A 365 -4.94 -2.78 0.35
CA PRO A 365 -3.75 -2.31 -0.33
C PRO A 365 -4.15 -1.50 -1.58
N ALA A 366 -3.25 -0.67 -2.10
CA ALA A 366 -3.38 -0.16 -3.46
C ALA A 366 -3.72 -1.31 -4.40
N LEU A 367 -4.50 -1.05 -5.45
CA LEU A 367 -4.78 -2.09 -6.47
C LEU A 367 -3.47 -2.81 -6.78
N ALA A 368 -3.52 -4.14 -6.76
CA ALA A 368 -2.33 -4.95 -7.01
C ALA A 368 -1.60 -4.40 -8.24
N PRO A 369 -0.28 -4.28 -8.19
CA PRO A 369 0.48 -3.84 -9.35
C PRO A 369 0.05 -4.67 -10.55
N PRO A 370 0.06 -4.11 -11.77
CA PRO A 370 -0.23 -4.89 -12.97
C PRO A 370 0.54 -6.20 -12.86
N ALA A 371 -0.16 -7.31 -12.94
CA ALA A 371 0.44 -8.62 -12.79
C ALA A 371 1.66 -8.64 -13.70
N ASP A 372 2.86 -8.65 -13.12
CA ASP A 372 4.08 -9.12 -13.74
C ASP A 372 5.39 -8.34 -13.53
N VAL A 373 5.43 -7.30 -12.69
CA VAL A 373 6.72 -6.62 -12.43
C VAL A 373 7.63 -7.48 -11.54
N SER A 374 7.04 -8.38 -10.76
CA SER A 374 7.79 -9.31 -9.89
C SER A 374 7.94 -10.72 -10.48
N ARG A 375 7.77 -10.93 -11.79
CA ARG A 375 7.89 -12.26 -12.41
C ARG A 375 9.15 -12.96 -11.98
N GLY A 376 9.00 -13.97 -11.13
CA GLY A 376 10.08 -14.79 -10.64
C GLY A 376 10.82 -14.25 -9.42
N PHE A 377 10.50 -13.06 -8.89
CA PHE A 377 11.05 -12.60 -7.63
C PHE A 377 10.49 -13.43 -6.47
N TYR A 378 11.33 -13.74 -5.51
CA TYR A 378 10.99 -14.67 -4.42
C TYR A 378 9.93 -14.12 -3.46
N LEU A 379 9.92 -12.81 -3.20
CA LEU A 379 8.94 -12.16 -2.32
C LEU A 379 7.64 -11.86 -3.05
N HIS A 380 6.53 -11.95 -2.34
CA HIS A 380 5.19 -11.69 -2.84
C HIS A 380 4.49 -10.61 -2.02
N ASN A 381 3.43 -10.05 -2.59
CA ASN A 381 2.61 -9.08 -1.87
C ASN A 381 1.99 -9.69 -0.61
N ASN A 382 2.03 -8.95 0.50
CA ASN A 382 1.60 -9.35 1.85
C ASN A 382 2.45 -10.46 2.49
N ASP A 383 3.69 -10.64 2.05
CA ASP A 383 4.62 -11.48 2.78
C ASP A 383 5.00 -10.86 4.14
N THR A 384 5.15 -11.72 5.14
CA THR A 384 5.84 -11.44 6.38
C THR A 384 7.17 -12.18 6.34
N ALA A 385 8.26 -11.44 6.16
CA ALA A 385 9.62 -11.97 5.98
C ALA A 385 10.42 -11.85 7.28
N VAL A 386 10.57 -12.94 7.99
CA VAL A 386 11.39 -13.02 9.22
C VAL A 386 12.81 -13.35 8.87
N MET A 387 13.74 -12.46 9.21
CA MET A 387 15.18 -12.59 9.00
C MET A 387 15.83 -13.11 10.29
N TYR A 388 15.93 -14.44 10.44
CA TYR A 388 16.42 -15.09 11.64
C TYR A 388 17.92 -15.37 11.58
N GLY A 389 18.63 -15.14 12.69
CA GLY A 389 20.08 -15.39 12.75
C GLY A 389 20.75 -14.96 14.06
N ASP A 390 22.09 -14.86 13.98
CA ASP A 390 22.96 -14.47 15.09
C ASP A 390 23.27 -12.94 15.11
N SER A 391 24.42 -12.53 15.67
CA SER A 391 24.85 -11.15 15.79
C SER A 391 24.99 -10.42 14.43
N ILE A 392 25.31 -11.14 13.36
CA ILE A 392 25.47 -10.55 12.04
C ILE A 392 24.09 -10.17 11.48
N THR A 393 23.08 -10.99 11.68
CA THR A 393 21.68 -10.65 11.38
C THR A 393 21.15 -9.56 12.31
N GLU A 394 21.57 -9.56 13.61
CA GLU A 394 21.21 -8.52 14.57
C GLU A 394 21.72 -7.12 14.20
N GLN A 395 22.89 -7.02 13.51
CA GLN A 395 23.36 -5.75 12.95
C GLN A 395 22.36 -5.12 11.97
N ASN A 396 21.50 -5.92 11.39
CA ASN A 396 20.36 -5.59 10.53
C ASN A 396 20.71 -4.92 9.20
N TYR A 397 21.97 -4.69 8.84
CA TYR A 397 22.31 -3.94 7.63
C TYR A 397 21.94 -4.66 6.33
N TYR A 398 22.20 -5.97 6.16
CA TYR A 398 21.81 -6.64 4.93
C TYR A 398 20.28 -6.77 4.80
N ASN A 399 19.56 -6.90 5.93
CA ASN A 399 18.10 -6.89 5.97
C ASN A 399 17.55 -5.54 5.46
N GLN A 400 18.11 -4.42 5.94
CA GLN A 400 17.75 -3.06 5.50
C GLN A 400 17.93 -2.89 3.99
N TRP A 401 19.03 -3.42 3.43
CA TRP A 401 19.28 -3.31 2.00
C TRP A 401 18.32 -4.16 1.16
N VAL A 402 17.94 -5.34 1.63
CA VAL A 402 16.93 -6.20 1.01
C VAL A 402 15.56 -5.53 1.07
N GLU A 403 15.20 -4.96 2.21
CA GLU A 403 13.96 -4.18 2.37
C GLU A 403 13.97 -2.95 1.47
N LEU A 404 15.03 -2.13 1.50
CA LEU A 404 15.16 -0.95 0.66
C LEU A 404 14.98 -1.29 -0.82
N TYR A 405 15.66 -2.34 -1.30
CA TYR A 405 15.48 -2.82 -2.68
C TYR A 405 14.01 -3.15 -2.95
N THR A 406 13.38 -3.90 -2.05
CA THR A 406 12.01 -4.36 -2.24
C THR A 406 11.02 -3.20 -2.28
N VAL A 407 11.08 -2.28 -1.32
CA VAL A 407 10.11 -1.16 -1.24
C VAL A 407 10.33 -0.12 -2.34
N THR A 408 11.58 0.10 -2.78
CA THR A 408 11.87 1.03 -3.88
C THR A 408 11.56 0.43 -5.24
N ARG A 409 11.82 -0.86 -5.45
CA ARG A 409 11.56 -1.54 -6.72
C ARG A 409 10.08 -1.87 -6.91
N PHE A 410 9.37 -2.20 -5.83
CA PHE A 410 7.99 -2.66 -5.83
C PHE A 410 7.15 -1.89 -4.81
N PRO A 411 6.98 -0.55 -4.95
CA PRO A 411 6.30 0.29 -3.95
C PRO A 411 4.83 -0.09 -3.72
N LEU A 412 4.23 -0.85 -4.64
CA LEU A 412 2.87 -1.38 -4.51
C LEU A 412 2.82 -2.80 -3.92
N MET A 413 3.96 -3.45 -3.71
CA MET A 413 4.07 -4.77 -3.10
C MET A 413 4.41 -4.62 -1.62
N ARG A 414 3.43 -4.84 -0.76
CA ARG A 414 3.63 -4.80 0.70
C ARG A 414 4.35 -6.07 1.16
N VAL A 415 5.48 -5.89 1.83
CA VAL A 415 6.23 -6.95 2.52
C VAL A 415 6.60 -6.43 3.89
N HIS A 416 6.21 -7.15 4.93
CA HIS A 416 6.55 -6.83 6.30
C HIS A 416 7.88 -7.51 6.67
N PHE A 417 8.92 -6.73 6.90
CA PHE A 417 10.26 -7.24 7.25
C PHE A 417 10.47 -7.22 8.75
N ILE A 418 10.96 -8.35 9.30
CA ILE A 418 11.19 -8.54 10.73
C ILE A 418 12.60 -9.04 10.95
N GLY A 419 13.44 -8.23 11.58
CA GLY A 419 14.77 -8.61 12.00
C GLY A 419 14.71 -9.43 13.30
N ALA A 420 15.06 -10.73 13.24
CA ALA A 420 15.03 -11.65 14.37
C ALA A 420 16.43 -12.17 14.76
N GLY A 421 17.48 -11.41 14.48
CA GLY A 421 18.85 -11.72 14.86
C GLY A 421 19.12 -11.44 16.34
N VAL A 422 19.87 -12.33 17.01
CA VAL A 422 20.36 -12.14 18.40
C VAL A 422 21.81 -12.63 18.55
N GLY A 423 22.64 -11.78 19.12
CA GLY A 423 24.05 -12.02 19.27
C GLY A 423 24.41 -13.31 20.03
N GLY A 424 25.37 -14.06 19.48
CA GLY A 424 25.86 -15.31 20.06
C GLY A 424 24.96 -16.52 19.81
N ASP A 425 23.87 -16.39 19.05
CA ASP A 425 22.96 -17.48 18.74
C ASP A 425 23.61 -18.54 17.86
N ARG A 426 23.15 -19.78 18.05
CA ARG A 426 23.52 -21.02 17.41
C ARG A 426 22.27 -21.80 17.01
N VAL A 427 22.44 -22.93 16.33
CA VAL A 427 21.35 -23.87 16.04
C VAL A 427 20.63 -24.41 17.28
N THR A 428 21.23 -24.26 18.46
CA THR A 428 20.64 -24.66 19.76
C THR A 428 20.12 -23.48 20.58
N GLY A 429 20.13 -22.25 20.00
CA GLY A 429 19.89 -21.00 20.70
C GLY A 429 21.17 -20.40 21.29
N GLY A 430 21.08 -19.37 22.09
CA GLY A 430 22.23 -18.64 22.62
C GLY A 430 21.83 -17.44 23.46
N GLY A 431 22.27 -16.24 23.06
CA GLY A 431 22.00 -14.98 23.79
C GLY A 431 20.55 -14.64 23.99
N GLY A 432 19.67 -15.11 23.10
CA GLY A 432 18.22 -14.92 23.17
C GLY A 432 17.45 -16.01 23.92
N GLY A 433 18.15 -17.05 24.42
CA GLY A 433 17.56 -18.21 25.07
C GLY A 433 17.69 -19.51 24.28
N PRO A 434 17.10 -20.62 24.75
CA PRO A 434 17.03 -21.86 24.01
C PRO A 434 16.30 -21.72 22.67
N ILE A 435 16.65 -22.58 21.69
CA ILE A 435 16.12 -22.48 20.32
C ILE A 435 14.60 -22.50 20.27
N ASP A 436 13.90 -23.35 21.01
CA ASP A 436 12.44 -23.42 20.99
C ASP A 436 11.79 -22.13 21.49
N LEU A 437 12.37 -21.48 22.51
CA LEU A 437 11.92 -20.17 22.97
C LEU A 437 12.12 -19.10 21.90
N ARG A 438 13.29 -19.11 21.24
CA ARG A 438 13.63 -18.20 20.16
C ARG A 438 12.65 -18.34 18.99
N LEU A 439 12.40 -19.56 18.54
CA LEU A 439 11.48 -19.82 17.44
C LEU A 439 10.04 -19.40 17.78
N ALA A 440 9.55 -19.76 18.98
CA ALA A 440 8.21 -19.41 19.40
C ALA A 440 7.99 -17.89 19.51
N ARG A 441 8.95 -17.18 20.13
CA ARG A 441 8.84 -15.74 20.43
C ARG A 441 9.14 -14.85 19.24
N ASP A 442 10.18 -15.18 18.46
CA ASP A 442 10.77 -14.26 17.47
C ASP A 442 10.50 -14.68 16.01
N VAL A 443 9.93 -15.87 15.81
CA VAL A 443 9.57 -16.35 14.46
C VAL A 443 8.07 -16.65 14.37
N PHE A 444 7.56 -17.57 15.19
CA PHE A 444 6.17 -18.05 15.01
C PHE A 444 5.13 -17.04 15.48
N ALA A 445 5.44 -16.19 16.46
CA ALA A 445 4.56 -15.10 16.89
C ALA A 445 4.27 -14.12 15.75
N GLU A 446 5.19 -13.96 14.81
CA GLU A 446 5.06 -13.06 13.65
C GLU A 446 4.28 -13.68 12.47
N LYS A 447 3.90 -14.97 12.56
CA LYS A 447 3.15 -15.69 11.52
C LYS A 447 3.81 -15.58 10.13
N PRO A 448 5.09 -15.97 9.99
CA PRO A 448 5.86 -15.74 8.79
C PRO A 448 5.30 -16.46 7.56
N THR A 449 5.41 -15.82 6.41
CA THR A 449 5.25 -16.44 5.08
C THR A 449 6.60 -16.70 4.40
N VAL A 450 7.65 -16.02 4.90
CA VAL A 450 9.04 -16.21 4.49
C VAL A 450 9.93 -16.22 5.74
N VAL A 451 10.85 -17.15 5.81
CA VAL A 451 11.87 -17.20 6.86
C VAL A 451 13.24 -17.36 6.21
N THR A 452 14.17 -16.43 6.50
CA THR A 452 15.60 -16.66 6.21
C THR A 452 16.31 -17.11 7.48
N ILE A 453 17.30 -17.98 7.36
CA ILE A 453 18.07 -18.47 8.50
C ILE A 453 19.55 -18.34 8.17
N MET A 454 20.30 -17.58 8.98
CA MET A 454 21.76 -17.47 8.91
C MET A 454 22.38 -17.75 10.27
N LEU A 455 22.92 -18.95 10.45
CA LEU A 455 23.64 -19.41 11.64
C LEU A 455 24.94 -20.05 11.21
N GLY A 456 25.82 -20.41 12.17
CA GLY A 456 27.06 -21.13 11.91
C GLY A 456 28.31 -20.45 12.46
N MET A 457 28.35 -19.09 12.46
CA MET A 457 29.53 -18.36 12.95
C MET A 457 29.89 -18.73 14.38
N ASN A 458 28.90 -18.88 15.25
CA ASN A 458 29.11 -19.26 16.64
C ASN A 458 29.16 -20.78 16.84
N ASP A 459 28.52 -21.56 15.98
CA ASP A 459 28.44 -23.03 16.04
C ASP A 459 29.81 -23.67 15.80
N GLY A 460 30.59 -23.13 14.87
CA GLY A 460 31.95 -23.61 14.59
C GLY A 460 32.96 -23.41 15.72
N GLY A 461 32.64 -22.59 16.74
CA GLY A 461 33.42 -22.42 17.97
C GLY A 461 34.80 -21.85 17.74
N TYR A 462 35.05 -21.14 16.64
CA TYR A 462 36.32 -20.48 16.26
C TYR A 462 37.52 -21.47 16.20
N ARG A 463 37.27 -22.68 15.72
CA ARG A 463 38.24 -23.76 15.55
C ARG A 463 38.06 -24.51 14.23
N ALA A 464 38.98 -25.37 13.90
CA ALA A 464 38.87 -26.20 12.70
C ALA A 464 37.61 -27.07 12.72
N PRO A 465 36.99 -27.38 11.57
CA PRO A 465 35.80 -28.22 11.48
C PRO A 465 36.11 -29.63 12.05
N THR A 466 35.15 -30.17 12.77
CA THR A 466 35.21 -31.52 13.31
C THR A 466 33.88 -32.23 13.08
N PRO A 467 33.88 -33.59 12.95
CA PRO A 467 32.66 -34.36 12.80
C PRO A 467 31.62 -34.09 13.91
N GLU A 468 32.07 -33.79 15.13
CA GLU A 468 31.20 -33.45 16.26
C GLU A 468 30.49 -32.09 16.03
N ILE A 469 31.19 -31.05 15.55
CA ILE A 469 30.62 -29.75 15.24
C ILE A 469 29.60 -29.93 14.13
N GLU A 470 29.96 -30.61 13.05
CA GLU A 470 29.10 -30.82 11.88
C GLU A 470 27.82 -31.61 12.24
N ASP A 471 27.96 -32.68 13.08
CA ASP A 471 26.82 -33.48 13.53
C ASP A 471 25.87 -32.69 14.45
N ASN A 472 26.42 -31.93 15.40
CA ASN A 472 25.62 -31.05 16.28
C ASN A 472 24.92 -29.94 15.49
N TYR A 473 25.61 -29.34 14.55
CA TYR A 473 25.04 -28.31 13.66
C TYR A 473 23.90 -28.89 12.81
N THR A 474 24.14 -30.03 12.18
CA THR A 474 23.14 -30.71 11.36
C THR A 474 21.86 -31.00 12.15
N LYS A 475 22.01 -31.64 13.34
CA LYS A 475 20.87 -32.00 14.20
C LYS A 475 20.08 -30.76 14.68
N GLY A 476 20.80 -29.72 15.10
CA GLY A 476 20.15 -28.48 15.56
C GLY A 476 19.42 -27.74 14.43
N TYR A 477 20.02 -27.72 13.25
CA TYR A 477 19.39 -27.09 12.08
C TYR A 477 18.18 -27.88 11.59
N GLU A 478 18.26 -29.24 11.58
CA GLU A 478 17.10 -30.10 11.28
C GLU A 478 15.93 -29.81 12.24
N HIS A 479 16.24 -29.70 13.55
CA HIS A 479 15.21 -29.33 14.54
C HIS A 479 14.56 -27.99 14.25
N ILE A 480 15.31 -26.96 13.81
CA ILE A 480 14.74 -25.66 13.40
C ILE A 480 13.80 -25.84 12.22
N LEU A 481 14.23 -26.57 11.18
CA LEU A 481 13.45 -26.78 9.96
C LEU A 481 12.16 -27.59 10.21
N ASP A 482 12.25 -28.64 11.02
CA ASP A 482 11.11 -29.44 11.43
C ASP A 482 10.12 -28.60 12.23
N SER A 483 10.61 -27.74 13.16
CA SER A 483 9.78 -26.82 13.93
C SER A 483 9.08 -25.79 13.05
N ILE A 484 9.75 -25.24 12.03
CA ILE A 484 9.12 -24.33 11.06
C ILE A 484 8.06 -25.07 10.25
N HIS A 485 8.34 -26.31 9.81
CA HIS A 485 7.35 -27.11 9.08
C HIS A 485 6.11 -27.41 9.93
N GLU A 486 6.28 -27.62 11.23
CA GLU A 486 5.17 -27.89 12.16
C GLU A 486 4.34 -26.63 12.45
N HIS A 487 4.99 -25.49 12.74
CA HIS A 487 4.30 -24.29 13.26
C HIS A 487 4.01 -23.23 12.18
N ALA A 488 4.72 -23.24 11.05
CA ALA A 488 4.54 -22.33 9.92
C ALA A 488 4.64 -23.10 8.58
N PRO A 489 3.79 -24.11 8.31
CA PRO A 489 3.92 -25.03 7.18
C PRO A 489 3.79 -24.35 5.80
N ALA A 490 3.23 -23.16 5.73
CA ALA A 490 3.11 -22.37 4.50
C ALA A 490 4.31 -21.45 4.25
N ALA A 491 5.22 -21.31 5.21
CA ALA A 491 6.37 -20.43 5.08
C ALA A 491 7.39 -20.99 4.08
N ARG A 492 7.83 -20.12 3.16
CA ARG A 492 8.95 -20.39 2.27
C ARG A 492 10.24 -20.13 3.04
N VAL A 493 11.15 -21.09 3.05
CA VAL A 493 12.38 -21.02 3.80
C VAL A 493 13.58 -20.81 2.89
N THR A 494 14.47 -19.88 3.26
CA THR A 494 15.78 -19.70 2.63
C THR A 494 16.88 -19.91 3.65
N LEU A 495 17.74 -20.91 3.44
CA LEU A 495 18.95 -21.12 4.22
C LEU A 495 20.06 -20.27 3.62
N LEU A 496 20.68 -19.45 4.46
CA LEU A 496 21.82 -18.61 4.11
C LEU A 496 23.09 -19.25 4.62
N GLY A 497 23.97 -19.69 3.72
CA GLY A 497 25.29 -20.15 4.13
C GLY A 497 25.99 -19.06 4.94
N PRO A 498 26.68 -19.40 6.07
CA PRO A 498 27.27 -18.42 6.97
C PRO A 498 28.17 -17.44 6.25
N SER A 499 28.14 -16.15 6.66
CA SER A 499 29.10 -15.16 6.17
C SER A 499 30.54 -15.62 6.48
N PRO A 500 31.56 -15.17 5.73
CA PRO A 500 32.92 -15.64 5.97
C PRO A 500 33.49 -15.07 7.28
N TYR A 501 34.39 -15.87 7.87
CA TYR A 501 35.38 -15.32 8.78
C TYR A 501 36.56 -14.79 7.98
N ASP A 502 37.09 -13.60 8.32
CA ASP A 502 38.15 -12.98 7.54
C ASP A 502 39.52 -13.66 7.75
N ASP A 503 39.83 -14.58 6.86
CA ASP A 503 41.13 -15.19 6.66
C ASP A 503 41.85 -14.62 5.39
N VAL A 504 41.29 -13.55 4.77
CA VAL A 504 41.84 -12.87 3.57
C VAL A 504 42.74 -11.72 3.97
N THR A 505 42.23 -10.76 4.76
CA THR A 505 42.98 -9.56 5.13
C THR A 505 43.84 -9.78 6.39
N ALA A 506 43.56 -10.81 7.14
CA ALA A 506 44.34 -11.24 8.34
C ALA A 506 44.75 -12.70 8.23
N ALA A 507 45.96 -13.00 8.70
CA ALA A 507 46.49 -14.35 8.64
C ALA A 507 45.59 -15.36 9.44
N PRO A 508 45.35 -16.55 8.90
CA PRO A 508 44.62 -17.60 9.62
C PRO A 508 45.24 -17.93 10.97
N GLY A 509 44.40 -18.11 12.00
CA GLY A 509 44.86 -18.44 13.36
C GLY A 509 45.39 -19.87 13.50
N PHE A 510 45.05 -20.73 12.57
CA PHE A 510 45.47 -22.17 12.50
C PHE A 510 45.49 -22.64 11.04
N PRO A 511 46.12 -23.79 10.72
CA PRO A 511 46.13 -24.30 9.34
C PRO A 511 44.70 -24.52 8.79
N GLY A 512 44.43 -23.96 7.64
CA GLY A 512 43.11 -23.94 6.98
C GLY A 512 42.24 -22.78 7.36
N GLY A 513 42.47 -22.10 8.50
CA GLY A 513 41.69 -20.93 8.96
C GLY A 513 40.27 -21.28 9.43
N TYR A 514 39.62 -20.31 10.06
CA TYR A 514 38.26 -20.52 10.56
C TYR A 514 37.19 -20.43 9.44
N ASN A 515 37.49 -19.72 8.35
CA ASN A 515 36.60 -19.72 7.20
C ASN A 515 36.35 -21.12 6.60
N ALA A 516 37.31 -22.04 6.76
CA ALA A 516 37.09 -23.42 6.33
C ALA A 516 35.92 -24.10 7.07
N SER A 517 35.70 -23.76 8.36
CA SER A 517 34.52 -24.22 9.09
C SER A 517 33.23 -23.60 8.52
N MET A 518 33.23 -22.32 8.17
CA MET A 518 32.07 -21.68 7.55
C MET A 518 31.70 -22.32 6.20
N VAL A 519 32.70 -22.66 5.40
CA VAL A 519 32.49 -23.35 4.12
C VAL A 519 31.94 -24.78 4.35
N ALA A 520 32.41 -25.50 5.36
CA ALA A 520 31.89 -26.84 5.71
C ALA A 520 30.42 -26.76 6.17
N LEU A 521 30.08 -25.80 7.04
CA LEU A 521 28.71 -25.61 7.51
C LEU A 521 27.78 -25.17 6.38
N ALA A 522 28.23 -24.31 5.45
CA ALA A 522 27.45 -23.91 4.27
C ALA A 522 27.11 -25.12 3.35
N GLU A 523 27.98 -26.11 3.24
CA GLU A 523 27.67 -27.34 2.48
C GLU A 523 26.60 -28.19 3.19
N ILE A 524 26.59 -28.20 4.53
CA ILE A 524 25.50 -28.81 5.31
C ILE A 524 24.17 -28.08 5.05
N ASP A 525 24.17 -26.76 5.12
CA ASP A 525 22.97 -25.93 4.84
C ASP A 525 22.39 -26.25 3.46
N LYS A 526 23.25 -26.37 2.46
CA LYS A 526 22.84 -26.72 1.09
C LYS A 526 22.18 -28.10 1.03
N GLN A 527 22.72 -29.11 1.74
CA GLN A 527 22.15 -30.44 1.80
C GLN A 527 20.81 -30.45 2.53
N LEU A 528 20.69 -29.69 3.63
CA LEU A 528 19.47 -29.54 4.40
C LEU A 528 18.39 -28.78 3.56
N ALA A 529 18.78 -27.77 2.85
CA ALA A 529 17.86 -27.05 1.94
C ALA A 529 17.27 -28.00 0.88
N GLN A 530 18.09 -28.87 0.28
CA GLN A 530 17.62 -29.89 -0.67
C GLN A 530 16.66 -30.89 -0.02
N LYS A 531 16.98 -31.35 1.20
CA LYS A 531 16.17 -32.31 1.95
C LYS A 531 14.80 -31.75 2.33
N HIS A 532 14.74 -30.48 2.75
CA HIS A 532 13.53 -29.81 3.24
C HIS A 532 12.84 -28.95 2.17
N VAL A 533 13.26 -29.05 0.90
CA VAL A 533 12.69 -28.27 -0.23
C VAL A 533 12.73 -26.76 0.02
N ALA A 534 13.83 -26.29 0.63
CA ALA A 534 14.09 -24.87 0.88
C ALA A 534 15.03 -24.26 -0.17
N THR A 535 15.04 -22.94 -0.27
CA THR A 535 16.02 -22.21 -1.08
C THR A 535 17.36 -22.15 -0.35
N PHE A 536 18.48 -22.26 -1.06
CA PHE A 536 19.81 -22.08 -0.51
C PHE A 536 20.54 -20.95 -1.20
N VAL A 537 21.09 -20.01 -0.42
CA VAL A 537 21.92 -18.91 -0.90
C VAL A 537 23.21 -18.87 -0.09
N ASN A 538 24.35 -19.09 -0.73
CA ASN A 538 25.65 -19.08 -0.06
C ASN A 538 26.24 -17.67 -0.03
N LEU A 539 26.29 -17.05 1.14
CA LEU A 539 26.83 -15.69 1.32
C LEU A 539 28.36 -15.66 1.40
N ASN A 540 29.01 -16.79 1.72
CA ASN A 540 30.45 -16.86 1.97
C ASN A 540 31.30 -16.52 0.73
N PRO A 541 31.21 -17.20 -0.43
CA PRO A 541 32.11 -16.97 -1.55
C PRO A 541 32.04 -15.54 -2.13
N PRO A 542 30.86 -14.89 -2.28
CA PRO A 542 30.80 -13.52 -2.79
C PRO A 542 31.47 -12.50 -1.87
N VAL A 543 31.31 -12.64 -0.55
CA VAL A 543 31.96 -11.75 0.42
C VAL A 543 33.48 -11.97 0.43
N VAL A 544 33.95 -13.22 0.38
CA VAL A 544 35.39 -13.52 0.22
C VAL A 544 35.95 -12.87 -1.05
N ALA A 545 35.27 -13.02 -2.19
CA ALA A 545 35.70 -12.42 -3.44
C ALA A 545 35.73 -10.87 -3.39
N ALA A 546 34.78 -10.25 -2.68
CA ALA A 546 34.79 -8.82 -2.44
C ALA A 546 35.99 -8.37 -1.57
N LEU A 547 36.30 -9.14 -0.50
CA LEU A 547 37.47 -8.91 0.34
C LEU A 547 38.78 -9.02 -0.48
N GLU A 548 38.92 -10.04 -1.30
CA GLU A 548 40.09 -10.23 -2.19
C GLU A 548 40.27 -9.04 -3.16
N LYS A 549 39.18 -8.60 -3.80
CA LYS A 549 39.23 -7.43 -4.67
C LYS A 549 39.57 -6.15 -3.92
N ALA A 550 38.96 -5.95 -2.74
CA ALA A 550 39.27 -4.80 -1.88
C ALA A 550 40.73 -4.84 -1.41
N GLN A 551 41.24 -6.01 -1.00
CA GLN A 551 42.64 -6.21 -0.61
C GLN A 551 43.63 -5.90 -1.74
N ALA A 552 43.28 -6.21 -2.98
CA ALA A 552 44.08 -5.89 -4.14
C ALA A 552 44.06 -4.39 -4.49
N LEU A 553 42.96 -3.69 -4.17
CA LEU A 553 42.81 -2.25 -4.41
C LEU A 553 43.47 -1.42 -3.31
N ASP A 554 43.16 -1.69 -2.05
CA ASP A 554 43.68 -1.01 -0.87
C ASP A 554 43.59 -1.92 0.37
N PRO A 555 44.73 -2.52 0.80
CA PRO A 555 44.78 -3.39 1.96
C PRO A 555 44.32 -2.74 3.28
N THR A 556 44.39 -1.41 3.38
CA THR A 556 43.97 -0.68 4.58
C THR A 556 42.45 -0.62 4.66
N VAL A 557 41.81 -0.35 3.52
CA VAL A 557 40.35 -0.29 3.44
C VAL A 557 39.73 -1.69 3.50
N ALA A 558 40.38 -2.71 2.89
CA ALA A 558 39.89 -4.08 2.93
C ALA A 558 39.65 -4.60 4.34
N LYS A 559 40.54 -4.25 5.28
CA LYS A 559 40.40 -4.62 6.72
C LYS A 559 39.18 -4.02 7.41
N LEU A 560 38.64 -2.94 6.87
CA LEU A 560 37.47 -2.27 7.45
C LEU A 560 36.16 -2.99 7.07
N LEU A 561 36.19 -3.89 6.07
CA LEU A 561 35.01 -4.66 5.65
C LEU A 561 34.59 -5.71 6.68
N LEU A 562 35.55 -6.33 7.38
CA LEU A 562 35.33 -7.21 8.53
C LEU A 562 36.31 -6.83 9.67
N PRO A 563 36.06 -5.74 10.40
CA PRO A 563 37.04 -5.11 11.27
C PRO A 563 37.50 -5.99 12.44
N ASP A 564 36.65 -6.86 12.93
CA ASP A 564 36.91 -7.85 13.99
C ASP A 564 37.02 -9.29 13.46
N ARG A 565 37.05 -9.45 12.14
CA ARG A 565 37.09 -10.72 11.39
C ARG A 565 35.77 -11.49 11.35
N VAL A 566 34.74 -11.07 12.10
CA VAL A 566 33.45 -11.77 12.27
C VAL A 566 32.31 -10.93 11.71
N HIS A 567 32.22 -9.67 12.13
CA HIS A 567 31.09 -8.81 11.87
C HIS A 567 31.37 -7.92 10.65
N PRO A 568 30.62 -8.12 9.54
CA PRO A 568 30.74 -7.28 8.37
C PRO A 568 30.38 -5.82 8.70
N ASP A 569 31.08 -4.87 8.05
CA ASP A 569 30.66 -3.47 8.06
C ASP A 569 29.45 -3.25 7.12
N PRO A 570 28.80 -2.07 7.11
CA PRO A 570 27.66 -1.82 6.22
C PRO A 570 27.93 -2.06 4.74
N LEU A 571 29.20 -1.91 4.27
CA LEU A 571 29.56 -2.17 2.88
C LEU A 571 29.61 -3.68 2.55
N ALA A 572 30.18 -4.47 3.43
CA ALA A 572 30.20 -5.93 3.26
C ALA A 572 28.79 -6.53 3.38
N HIS A 573 27.93 -5.94 4.20
CA HIS A 573 26.49 -6.28 4.23
C HIS A 573 25.77 -5.98 2.90
N TRP A 574 26.19 -4.98 2.14
CA TRP A 574 25.67 -4.78 0.77
C TRP A 574 25.96 -5.97 -0.14
N VAL A 575 27.16 -6.55 -0.05
CA VAL A 575 27.51 -7.76 -0.81
C VAL A 575 26.62 -8.96 -0.41
N MET A 576 26.33 -9.08 0.88
CA MET A 576 25.40 -10.10 1.39
C MET A 576 23.98 -9.89 0.83
N ALA A 577 23.46 -8.65 0.90
CA ALA A 577 22.15 -8.31 0.38
C ALA A 577 22.05 -8.54 -1.13
N GLU A 578 23.04 -8.09 -1.91
CA GLU A 578 23.14 -8.35 -3.35
C GLU A 578 23.08 -9.85 -3.66
N THR A 579 23.84 -10.65 -2.89
CA THR A 579 23.87 -12.10 -3.07
C THR A 579 22.51 -12.72 -2.79
N LEU A 580 21.84 -12.31 -1.72
CA LEU A 580 20.51 -12.80 -1.36
C LEU A 580 19.48 -12.40 -2.42
N LEU A 581 19.47 -11.14 -2.85
CA LEU A 581 18.56 -10.65 -3.87
C LEU A 581 18.74 -11.36 -5.21
N LYS A 582 20.00 -11.61 -5.63
CA LYS A 582 20.29 -12.44 -6.81
C LYS A 582 19.75 -13.87 -6.65
N GLY A 583 19.97 -14.49 -5.48
CA GLY A 583 19.44 -15.81 -5.15
C GLY A 583 17.91 -15.88 -5.12
N TRP A 584 17.26 -14.76 -4.86
CA TRP A 584 15.81 -14.57 -4.90
C TRP A 584 15.29 -14.08 -6.28
N ASN A 585 16.15 -14.10 -7.31
CA ASN A 585 15.81 -13.70 -8.67
C ASN A 585 15.26 -12.25 -8.76
N ALA A 586 15.85 -11.34 -8.00
CA ALA A 586 15.51 -9.93 -8.00
C ALA A 586 15.82 -9.27 -9.35
N PRO A 587 14.88 -8.57 -10.03
CA PRO A 587 15.12 -7.96 -11.33
C PRO A 587 16.09 -6.79 -11.27
N ALA A 588 16.95 -6.69 -12.28
CA ALA A 588 17.90 -5.58 -12.42
C ALA A 588 17.21 -4.26 -12.81
N LEU A 589 16.13 -4.33 -13.58
CA LEU A 589 15.49 -3.18 -14.20
C LEU A 589 14.70 -2.34 -13.21
N VAL A 590 14.99 -1.05 -13.15
CA VAL A 590 14.17 0.01 -12.52
C VAL A 590 13.10 0.44 -13.53
N SER A 591 13.54 1.09 -14.58
CA SER A 591 12.77 1.52 -15.74
C SER A 591 13.64 1.49 -16.99
N SER A 592 13.04 1.56 -18.18
CA SER A 592 13.75 1.72 -19.44
C SER A 592 12.92 2.57 -20.38
N VAL A 593 13.50 3.66 -20.90
CA VAL A 593 12.83 4.56 -21.84
C VAL A 593 13.70 4.82 -23.06
N THR A 594 13.09 4.70 -24.24
CA THR A 594 13.70 5.08 -25.51
C THR A 594 12.85 6.14 -26.20
N ILE A 595 13.45 7.28 -26.50
CA ILE A 595 12.84 8.43 -27.18
C ILE A 595 13.36 8.51 -28.61
N ASP A 596 12.47 8.75 -29.59
CA ASP A 596 12.85 9.13 -30.96
C ASP A 596 12.71 10.64 -31.14
N ALA A 597 13.84 11.33 -31.19
CA ALA A 597 13.89 12.78 -31.40
C ALA A 597 13.33 13.25 -32.76
N LYS A 598 13.32 12.40 -33.80
CA LYS A 598 12.76 12.74 -35.10
C LYS A 598 11.29 12.41 -35.24
N GLY A 599 10.83 11.37 -34.57
CA GLY A 599 9.43 10.94 -34.55
C GLY A 599 8.58 11.69 -33.52
N GLY A 600 9.20 12.39 -32.55
CA GLY A 600 8.50 13.16 -31.54
C GLY A 600 7.68 12.30 -30.58
N HIS A 601 8.17 11.12 -30.17
CA HIS A 601 7.47 10.22 -29.26
C HIS A 601 8.39 9.22 -28.57
N ALA A 602 7.90 8.57 -27.53
CA ALA A 602 8.57 7.42 -26.96
C ALA A 602 8.41 6.20 -27.87
N VAL A 603 9.53 5.56 -28.22
CA VAL A 603 9.57 4.31 -29.02
C VAL A 603 9.24 3.11 -28.11
N SER A 604 9.75 3.11 -26.89
CA SER A 604 9.47 2.10 -25.87
C SER A 604 9.57 2.69 -24.47
N ALA A 605 8.75 2.17 -23.57
CA ALA A 605 8.85 2.41 -22.14
C ALA A 605 8.52 1.10 -21.41
N GLU A 606 9.40 0.67 -20.51
CA GLU A 606 9.24 -0.50 -19.65
C GLU A 606 9.38 -0.05 -18.21
N ASN A 607 8.44 -0.42 -17.34
CA ASN A 607 8.31 0.09 -15.98
C ASN A 607 8.21 1.62 -15.86
N ALA A 608 7.81 2.28 -16.95
CA ALA A 608 7.60 3.72 -17.02
C ALA A 608 6.49 4.06 -18.03
N THR A 609 5.94 5.26 -17.92
CA THR A 609 5.08 5.88 -18.92
C THR A 609 5.64 7.24 -19.30
N VAL A 610 5.48 7.62 -20.59
CA VAL A 610 5.94 8.89 -21.14
C VAL A 610 4.72 9.68 -21.62
N SER A 611 4.60 10.93 -21.17
CA SER A 611 3.50 11.85 -21.53
C SER A 611 4.02 13.27 -21.82
N ASP A 612 3.10 14.18 -22.12
CA ASP A 612 3.33 15.63 -22.27
C ASP A 612 4.49 16.01 -23.21
N TRP A 613 4.61 15.27 -24.30
CA TRP A 613 5.65 15.51 -25.30
C TRP A 613 5.57 16.92 -25.88
N GLN A 614 6.72 17.60 -25.90
CA GLN A 614 6.89 18.91 -26.50
C GLN A 614 8.21 18.98 -27.27
N GLU A 615 8.18 19.56 -28.45
CA GLU A 615 9.34 19.88 -29.27
C GLU A 615 9.38 21.39 -29.56
N ASP A 616 10.45 22.06 -29.19
CA ASP A 616 10.69 23.47 -29.46
C ASP A 616 12.04 23.63 -30.16
N GLY A 617 12.02 23.59 -31.48
CA GLY A 617 13.21 23.58 -32.31
C GLY A 617 14.05 22.34 -32.12
N THR A 618 15.15 22.45 -31.37
CA THR A 618 16.06 21.33 -31.06
C THR A 618 15.98 20.89 -29.59
N THR A 619 15.04 21.44 -28.84
CA THR A 619 14.78 21.10 -27.43
C THR A 619 13.63 20.14 -27.35
N LEU A 620 13.85 19.00 -26.69
CA LEU A 620 12.86 17.97 -26.43
C LEU A 620 12.46 18.03 -24.97
N ARG A 621 11.16 17.93 -24.68
CA ARG A 621 10.62 17.84 -23.32
C ARG A 621 9.55 16.76 -23.26
N TRP A 622 9.51 16.06 -22.14
CA TRP A 622 8.47 15.08 -21.82
C TRP A 622 8.33 14.91 -20.32
N THR A 623 7.23 14.32 -19.89
CA THR A 623 7.02 13.86 -18.53
C THR A 623 7.22 12.35 -18.48
N GLU A 624 7.96 11.85 -17.51
CA GLU A 624 8.18 10.43 -17.27
C GLU A 624 7.66 10.05 -15.87
N SER A 625 6.86 8.98 -15.80
CA SER A 625 6.34 8.40 -14.58
C SER A 625 6.81 6.96 -14.49
N GLU A 626 7.67 6.66 -13.54
CA GLU A 626 8.24 5.34 -13.31
C GLU A 626 7.40 4.51 -12.34
N ASN A 627 7.55 3.18 -12.35
CA ASN A 627 6.86 2.28 -11.42
C ASN A 627 7.73 1.87 -10.22
N GLY A 628 8.99 2.27 -10.19
CA GLY A 628 9.93 1.99 -9.10
C GLY A 628 11.03 3.04 -9.04
N LEU A 629 11.83 3.02 -7.99
CA LEU A 629 12.95 3.93 -7.76
C LEU A 629 14.29 3.17 -7.84
N PRO A 630 15.38 3.82 -8.29
CA PRO A 630 16.72 3.23 -8.28
C PRO A 630 17.27 3.14 -6.85
N LEU A 631 18.17 2.19 -6.60
CA LEU A 631 18.94 2.17 -5.36
C LEU A 631 19.79 3.44 -5.24
N PRO A 632 19.89 4.06 -4.03
CA PRO A 632 20.56 5.35 -3.85
C PRO A 632 22.09 5.24 -3.81
N LEU A 633 22.68 4.54 -4.77
CA LEU A 633 24.12 4.31 -4.90
C LEU A 633 24.75 5.46 -5.71
N LEU A 634 25.60 6.29 -5.07
CA LEU A 634 26.28 7.41 -5.72
C LEU A 634 27.79 7.31 -5.53
N SER A 635 28.54 7.24 -6.61
CA SER A 635 30.01 7.09 -6.61
C SER A 635 30.79 8.26 -5.98
N SER A 636 30.14 9.40 -5.71
CA SER A 636 30.75 10.52 -4.99
C SER A 636 31.06 10.21 -3.50
N ASN A 637 30.40 9.20 -2.91
CA ASN A 637 30.74 8.66 -1.61
C ASN A 637 31.86 7.62 -1.75
N ALA A 638 32.95 7.76 -1.00
CA ALA A 638 34.12 6.86 -1.09
C ALA A 638 33.76 5.39 -0.82
N THR A 639 32.87 5.15 0.14
CA THR A 639 32.37 3.80 0.49
C THR A 639 31.59 3.19 -0.67
N THR A 640 30.63 3.93 -1.23
CA THR A 640 29.87 3.48 -2.39
C THR A 640 30.78 3.32 -3.63
N ALA A 641 31.75 4.21 -3.83
CA ALA A 641 32.71 4.08 -4.92
C ALA A 641 33.56 2.80 -4.83
N LEU A 642 33.87 2.33 -3.61
CA LEU A 642 34.53 1.05 -3.40
C LEU A 642 33.57 -0.11 -3.70
N LEU A 643 32.33 -0.07 -3.18
CA LEU A 643 31.30 -1.08 -3.47
C LEU A 643 31.14 -1.32 -4.97
N LEU A 644 31.00 -0.24 -5.76
CA LEU A 644 30.85 -0.31 -7.22
C LEU A 644 32.09 -0.88 -7.95
N LYS A 645 33.25 -0.92 -7.30
CA LYS A 645 34.48 -1.52 -7.85
C LYS A 645 34.63 -3.00 -7.49
N ILE A 646 34.09 -3.43 -6.35
CA ILE A 646 34.26 -4.79 -5.85
C ILE A 646 33.06 -5.70 -6.17
N THR A 647 31.92 -5.12 -6.58
CA THR A 647 30.67 -5.83 -6.93
C THR A 647 30.18 -5.47 -8.33
N ASP A 648 29.14 -6.15 -8.78
CA ASP A 648 28.38 -5.84 -10.02
C ASP A 648 26.96 -5.32 -9.73
N ILE A 649 26.74 -4.76 -8.52
CA ILE A 649 25.41 -4.35 -8.02
C ILE A 649 24.65 -3.42 -8.97
N GLN A 650 25.34 -2.49 -9.66
CA GLN A 650 24.71 -1.61 -10.65
C GLN A 650 24.12 -2.41 -11.82
N GLN A 651 24.85 -3.37 -12.36
CA GLN A 651 24.40 -4.22 -13.46
C GLN A 651 23.33 -5.22 -13.02
N ALA A 652 23.50 -5.75 -11.80
CA ALA A 652 22.65 -6.82 -11.29
C ALA A 652 21.31 -6.35 -10.73
N LEU A 653 21.25 -5.14 -10.14
CA LEU A 653 20.09 -4.70 -9.36
C LEU A 653 19.66 -3.24 -9.62
N ASN A 654 20.33 -2.46 -10.50
CA ASN A 654 20.07 -1.02 -10.56
C ASN A 654 20.19 -0.44 -11.98
N GLN A 655 19.40 -0.96 -12.91
CA GLN A 655 19.39 -0.55 -14.31
C GLN A 655 18.21 0.39 -14.62
N GLU A 656 18.52 1.61 -15.04
CA GLU A 656 17.57 2.68 -15.38
C GLU A 656 17.98 3.33 -16.73
N PRO A 657 18.00 2.56 -17.86
CA PRO A 657 18.49 3.07 -19.11
C PRO A 657 17.55 4.06 -19.78
N LEU A 658 18.08 5.24 -20.13
CA LEU A 658 17.46 6.24 -20.99
C LEU A 658 18.24 6.32 -22.32
N SER A 659 17.54 6.11 -23.45
CA SER A 659 18.09 6.31 -24.79
C SER A 659 17.34 7.41 -25.52
N VAL A 660 18.08 8.30 -26.24
CA VAL A 660 17.48 9.32 -27.12
C VAL A 660 18.10 9.20 -28.49
N THR A 661 17.35 8.62 -29.42
CA THR A 661 17.79 8.34 -30.80
C THR A 661 17.46 9.51 -31.74
N GLY A 662 18.13 9.57 -32.88
CA GLY A 662 17.80 10.53 -33.93
C GLY A 662 18.26 11.98 -33.68
N LEU A 663 19.02 12.25 -32.64
CA LEU A 663 19.65 13.54 -32.38
C LEU A 663 20.68 13.86 -33.47
N THR A 664 20.86 15.14 -33.81
CA THR A 664 22.00 15.56 -34.66
C THR A 664 23.29 15.46 -33.87
N ALA A 665 24.40 15.12 -34.55
CA ALA A 665 25.71 15.03 -33.92
C ALA A 665 26.03 16.32 -33.15
N GLY A 666 26.43 16.19 -31.88
CA GLY A 666 26.72 17.32 -31.00
C GLY A 666 26.67 16.95 -29.53
N GLN A 667 26.83 17.97 -28.67
CA GLN A 667 26.66 17.84 -27.22
C GLN A 667 25.28 18.31 -26.79
N TYR A 668 24.68 17.60 -25.88
CA TYR A 668 23.35 17.88 -25.32
C TYR A 668 23.38 17.92 -23.82
N THR A 669 22.65 18.84 -23.22
CA THR A 669 22.38 18.86 -21.78
C THR A 669 21.10 18.07 -21.51
N LEU A 670 21.18 17.06 -20.66
CA LEU A 670 20.00 16.40 -20.07
C LEU A 670 19.68 17.09 -18.75
N SER A 671 18.43 17.49 -18.56
CA SER A 671 17.92 18.01 -17.30
C SER A 671 16.68 17.26 -16.87
N ILE A 672 16.51 17.05 -15.56
CA ILE A 672 15.32 16.48 -14.93
C ILE A 672 14.84 17.49 -13.89
N ASP A 673 13.57 17.91 -13.96
CA ASP A 673 12.96 18.95 -13.12
C ASP A 673 13.81 20.25 -13.08
N GLY A 674 14.34 20.64 -14.23
CA GLY A 674 15.21 21.82 -14.39
C GLY A 674 16.62 21.67 -13.83
N ARG A 675 16.98 20.53 -13.23
CA ARG A 675 18.33 20.24 -12.73
C ARG A 675 19.13 19.50 -13.81
N SER A 676 20.32 19.99 -14.15
CA SER A 676 21.19 19.32 -15.11
C SER A 676 21.75 18.01 -14.55
N MET A 677 21.62 16.93 -15.30
CA MET A 677 22.25 15.64 -15.04
C MET A 677 23.65 15.53 -15.66
N GLY A 678 23.95 16.38 -16.64
CA GLY A 678 25.25 16.41 -17.33
C GLY A 678 25.13 16.83 -18.80
N MET A 679 26.28 16.86 -19.45
CA MET A 679 26.39 17.00 -20.91
C MET A 679 26.80 15.66 -21.50
N PHE A 680 26.12 15.26 -22.58
CA PHE A 680 26.30 13.98 -23.22
C PHE A 680 26.46 14.18 -24.73
N ALA A 681 27.30 13.39 -25.38
CA ALA A 681 27.32 13.34 -26.83
C ALA A 681 26.02 12.70 -27.34
N ALA A 682 25.58 13.09 -28.56
CA ALA A 682 24.43 12.47 -29.20
C ALA A 682 24.54 10.94 -29.25
N GLU A 683 25.75 10.45 -29.53
CA GLU A 683 26.09 9.01 -29.65
C GLU A 683 25.98 8.29 -28.28
N ASP A 684 26.25 8.99 -27.16
CA ASP A 684 26.10 8.43 -25.80
C ASP A 684 24.61 8.30 -25.42
N LEU A 685 23.82 9.32 -25.74
CA LEU A 685 22.36 9.27 -25.53
C LEU A 685 21.70 8.22 -26.44
N GLU A 686 22.18 8.06 -27.71
CA GLU A 686 21.68 7.04 -28.60
C GLU A 686 22.00 5.62 -28.12
N ARG A 687 23.18 5.40 -27.55
CA ARG A 687 23.59 4.14 -26.92
C ARG A 687 22.84 3.82 -25.66
N GLY A 688 22.34 4.84 -25.00
CA GLY A 688 21.70 4.78 -23.67
C GLY A 688 22.66 5.05 -22.53
N ILE A 689 22.18 5.80 -21.56
CA ILE A 689 22.85 6.08 -20.28
C ILE A 689 22.04 5.46 -19.15
N ASN A 690 22.70 4.95 -18.11
CA ASN A 690 22.02 4.44 -16.92
C ASN A 690 21.76 5.59 -15.94
N LEU A 691 20.50 6.07 -15.82
CA LEU A 691 20.12 7.19 -14.96
C LEU A 691 20.40 6.93 -13.47
N ALA A 692 20.37 5.67 -13.03
CA ALA A 692 20.71 5.28 -11.65
C ALA A 692 22.14 5.65 -11.22
N GLU A 693 23.04 5.98 -12.16
CA GLU A 693 24.41 6.43 -11.90
C GLU A 693 24.51 7.94 -11.64
N TYR A 694 23.41 8.68 -11.83
CA TYR A 694 23.37 10.13 -11.68
C TYR A 694 22.58 10.56 -10.44
N ASN A 695 22.76 11.84 -10.07
CA ASN A 695 22.03 12.41 -8.93
C ASN A 695 20.62 12.88 -9.32
N THR A 696 19.80 11.94 -9.81
CA THR A 696 18.43 12.19 -10.25
C THR A 696 17.49 12.51 -9.07
N PRO A 697 16.34 13.18 -9.31
CA PRO A 697 15.29 13.34 -8.31
C PRO A 697 14.77 11.99 -7.76
N MET A 698 14.61 10.96 -8.62
CA MET A 698 14.16 9.61 -8.26
C MET A 698 15.13 8.98 -7.25
N ARG A 699 16.45 9.04 -7.53
CA ARG A 699 17.47 8.56 -6.59
C ARG A 699 17.46 9.32 -5.27
N GLN A 700 17.20 10.63 -5.27
CA GLN A 700 17.08 11.42 -4.04
C GLN A 700 15.83 11.00 -3.24
N GLN A 701 14.73 10.66 -3.90
CA GLN A 701 13.56 10.08 -3.26
C GLN A 701 13.92 8.74 -2.62
N ALA A 702 14.58 7.84 -3.33
CA ALA A 702 15.07 6.57 -2.78
C ALA A 702 16.01 6.74 -1.58
N GLN A 703 16.81 7.82 -1.57
CA GLN A 703 17.67 8.13 -0.42
C GLN A 703 16.85 8.49 0.83
N ARG A 704 15.72 9.21 0.68
CA ARG A 704 14.81 9.49 1.81
C ARG A 704 14.17 8.21 2.31
N VAL A 705 13.72 7.34 1.40
CA VAL A 705 13.21 6.01 1.75
C VAL A 705 14.25 5.20 2.55
N SER A 706 15.52 5.22 2.12
CA SER A 706 16.62 4.53 2.83
C SER A 706 16.79 5.00 4.29
N TRP A 707 16.63 6.29 4.55
CA TRP A 707 16.69 6.80 5.92
C TRP A 707 15.49 6.33 6.75
N MET A 708 14.30 6.31 6.16
CA MET A 708 13.08 5.87 6.84
C MET A 708 13.11 4.36 7.15
N VAL A 709 13.61 3.53 6.22
CA VAL A 709 13.83 2.08 6.45
C VAL A 709 14.76 1.88 7.65
N ARG A 710 15.89 2.59 7.69
CA ARG A 710 16.81 2.52 8.82
C ARG A 710 16.14 2.91 10.14
N ASP A 711 15.40 4.01 10.15
CA ASP A 711 14.76 4.52 11.37
C ASP A 711 13.68 3.54 11.88
N ARG A 712 12.94 2.87 10.97
CA ARG A 712 12.00 1.79 11.32
C ARG A 712 12.73 0.58 11.91
N ASP A 713 13.83 0.17 11.31
CA ASP A 713 14.62 -0.97 11.78
C ASP A 713 15.29 -0.72 13.13
N GLU A 714 15.71 0.52 13.41
CA GLU A 714 16.18 0.91 14.75
C GLU A 714 15.05 0.81 15.79
N ALA A 715 13.82 1.22 15.44
CA ALA A 715 12.67 1.06 16.31
C ALA A 715 12.36 -0.42 16.57
N HIS A 716 12.37 -1.25 15.52
CA HIS A 716 12.19 -2.70 15.64
C HIS A 716 13.27 -3.37 16.50
N TYR A 717 14.52 -2.99 16.33
CA TYR A 717 15.63 -3.49 17.17
C TYR A 717 15.38 -3.21 18.66
N ILE A 718 14.93 -2.00 19.00
CA ILE A 718 14.58 -1.64 20.37
C ILE A 718 13.43 -2.53 20.86
N HIS A 719 12.39 -2.72 20.07
CA HIS A 719 11.24 -3.58 20.38
C HIS A 719 11.64 -5.03 20.62
N LEU A 720 12.43 -5.61 19.71
CA LEU A 720 12.98 -6.97 19.87
C LEU A 720 13.79 -7.11 21.17
N ARG A 721 14.64 -6.12 21.49
CA ARG A 721 15.42 -6.11 22.73
C ARG A 721 14.56 -5.99 23.98
N MET A 722 13.47 -5.24 23.94
CA MET A 722 12.50 -5.20 25.04
C MET A 722 11.86 -6.58 25.23
N ARG A 723 11.45 -7.26 24.16
CA ARG A 723 10.87 -8.62 24.19
C ARG A 723 11.87 -9.65 24.76
N VAL A 724 13.11 -9.61 24.31
CA VAL A 724 14.19 -10.50 24.79
C VAL A 724 14.48 -10.29 26.29
N ARG A 725 14.55 -9.02 26.75
CA ARG A 725 14.84 -8.71 28.16
C ARG A 725 13.69 -8.98 29.11
N ASN A 726 12.45 -8.86 28.61
CA ASN A 726 11.24 -8.98 29.44
C ASN A 726 10.56 -10.35 29.32
N ALA A 727 11.17 -11.31 28.61
CA ALA A 727 10.63 -12.64 28.43
C ALA A 727 10.23 -13.33 29.77
N ASP A 728 10.93 -12.99 30.88
CA ASP A 728 10.68 -13.54 32.20
C ASP A 728 9.73 -12.67 33.06
N THR A 729 9.37 -11.47 32.66
CA THR A 729 8.69 -10.49 33.52
C THR A 729 7.24 -10.20 33.12
N GLY A 730 6.77 -10.63 31.96
CA GLY A 730 5.40 -10.45 31.48
C GLY A 730 4.96 -8.97 31.32
N VAL A 731 5.91 -8.03 31.17
CA VAL A 731 5.59 -6.60 30.95
C VAL A 731 5.24 -6.37 29.49
N GLU A 732 3.94 -6.45 29.17
CA GLU A 732 3.39 -6.26 27.81
C GLU A 732 3.08 -4.77 27.46
N ASP A 733 3.02 -3.89 28.46
CA ASP A 733 2.47 -2.51 28.33
C ASP A 733 3.20 -1.57 27.34
N GLY A 734 4.39 -1.92 26.86
CA GLY A 734 5.14 -1.13 25.89
C GLY A 734 5.18 -1.72 24.48
N ALA A 735 4.98 -3.04 24.33
CA ALA A 735 5.13 -3.75 23.08
C ALA A 735 4.09 -3.33 22.03
N ASP A 736 2.81 -3.23 22.41
CA ASP A 736 1.73 -2.80 21.50
C ASP A 736 1.95 -1.39 20.95
N ARG A 737 2.50 -0.49 21.77
CA ARG A 737 2.80 0.89 21.34
C ARG A 737 3.97 0.94 20.38
N MET A 738 4.99 0.10 20.60
CA MET A 738 6.12 -0.01 19.68
C MET A 738 5.69 -0.61 18.36
N GLN A 739 4.85 -1.65 18.37
CA GLN A 739 4.30 -2.24 17.16
C GLN A 739 3.50 -1.21 16.35
N ALA A 740 2.60 -0.46 16.97
CA ALA A 740 1.82 0.59 16.29
C ALA A 740 2.73 1.70 15.71
N PHE A 741 3.85 2.01 16.37
CA PHE A 741 4.83 2.96 15.86
C PHE A 741 5.59 2.39 14.65
N GLU A 742 6.04 1.14 14.70
CA GLU A 742 6.68 0.45 13.57
C GLU A 742 5.75 0.37 12.36
N ASP A 743 4.48 0.02 12.56
CA ASP A 743 3.45 -0.01 11.49
C ASP A 743 3.28 1.38 10.83
N SER A 744 3.28 2.45 11.64
CA SER A 744 3.20 3.83 11.15
C SER A 744 4.43 4.24 10.32
N LEU A 745 5.63 3.80 10.74
CA LEU A 745 6.86 4.03 9.98
C LEU A 745 6.86 3.25 8.67
N GLU A 746 6.41 1.99 8.68
CA GLU A 746 6.27 1.17 7.47
C GLU A 746 5.30 1.82 6.46
N ASP A 747 4.14 2.30 6.91
CA ASP A 747 3.21 3.03 6.04
C ASP A 747 3.84 4.28 5.43
N SER A 748 4.63 5.01 6.21
CA SER A 748 5.35 6.20 5.74
C SER A 748 6.44 5.85 4.71
N ILE A 749 7.14 4.71 4.89
CA ILE A 749 8.14 4.19 3.94
C ILE A 749 7.46 3.94 2.58
N TYR A 750 6.35 3.21 2.56
CA TYR A 750 5.65 2.92 1.30
C TYR A 750 5.03 4.15 0.64
N ALA A 751 4.58 5.14 1.43
CA ALA A 751 4.11 6.41 0.90
C ALA A 751 5.25 7.19 0.22
N GLU A 752 6.43 7.27 0.84
CA GLU A 752 7.59 7.95 0.26
C GLU A 752 8.20 7.15 -0.91
N ALA A 753 8.09 5.82 -0.92
CA ALA A 753 8.60 4.97 -1.99
C ALA A 753 7.76 5.04 -3.29
N ALA A 754 6.54 5.57 -3.24
CA ALA A 754 5.70 5.73 -4.43
C ALA A 754 6.34 6.75 -5.38
N PRO A 755 6.74 6.36 -6.63
CA PRO A 755 7.38 7.28 -7.56
C PRO A 755 6.44 8.42 -7.98
N VAL A 756 7.01 9.58 -8.24
CA VAL A 756 6.29 10.75 -8.75
C VAL A 756 6.71 11.08 -10.19
N PRO A 757 5.85 11.72 -11.00
CA PRO A 757 6.23 12.14 -12.35
C PRO A 757 7.35 13.18 -12.34
N HIS A 758 8.27 13.09 -13.32
CA HIS A 758 9.39 14.01 -13.50
C HIS A 758 9.42 14.60 -14.90
N HIS A 759 9.86 15.86 -15.02
CA HIS A 759 9.96 16.57 -16.28
C HIS A 759 11.38 16.50 -16.85
N PHE A 760 11.51 15.88 -18.00
CA PHE A 760 12.76 15.70 -18.72
C PHE A 760 12.93 16.77 -19.80
N GLU A 761 14.14 17.28 -19.96
CA GLU A 761 14.53 18.19 -21.03
C GLU A 761 15.88 17.76 -21.62
N VAL A 762 15.94 17.60 -22.94
CA VAL A 762 17.17 17.41 -23.71
C VAL A 762 17.31 18.57 -24.69
N LYS A 763 18.39 19.33 -24.57
CA LYS A 763 18.68 20.48 -25.44
C LYS A 763 20.14 20.54 -25.83
N PRO A 764 20.49 21.12 -27.02
CA PRO A 764 21.89 21.33 -27.41
C PRO A 764 22.65 22.09 -26.31
N ALA A 765 23.83 21.60 -25.97
CA ALA A 765 24.70 22.29 -25.02
C ALA A 765 25.17 23.63 -25.59
N PRO A 766 25.36 24.68 -24.80
CA PRO A 766 25.90 25.94 -25.27
C PRO A 766 27.29 25.73 -25.88
N ALA A 767 27.56 26.40 -27.00
CA ALA A 767 28.88 26.36 -27.64
C ALA A 767 29.96 26.78 -26.60
N PRO A 768 31.10 26.10 -26.52
CA PRO A 768 32.20 26.51 -25.67
C PRO A 768 32.58 27.96 -25.99
N LEU A 769 32.68 28.80 -24.97
CA LEU A 769 33.13 30.17 -25.13
C LEU A 769 34.51 30.11 -25.83
N PRO A 770 34.78 30.95 -26.87
CA PRO A 770 36.07 31.00 -27.48
C PRO A 770 37.11 31.30 -26.41
N GLN A 771 38.09 30.42 -26.24
CA GLN A 771 39.24 30.72 -25.39
C GLN A 771 39.86 32.00 -25.92
N SER A 772 39.75 33.07 -25.15
CA SER A 772 40.51 34.31 -25.42
C SER A 772 41.98 33.91 -25.50
N ALA A 773 42.56 34.03 -26.66
CA ALA A 773 44.00 33.87 -26.89
C ALA A 773 44.69 34.85 -25.91
N GLN A 774 45.36 34.32 -24.88
CA GLN A 774 46.37 35.05 -24.11
C GLN A 774 47.71 34.87 -24.78
#